data_10eddbc42deaf4efb278016fd513cb48
#
_entry.id   10eddbc42deaf4efb278016fd513cb48
#
_cell.length_a   1.000
_cell.length_b   1.000
_cell.length_c   1.000
_cell.angle_alpha   90.00
_cell.angle_beta   90.00
_cell.angle_gamma   90.00
#
_symmetry.space_group_name_H-M   'P 1'
#
loop_
_entity.id
_entity.type
_entity.pdbx_description
1 polymer ?
#
loop_
_entity_poly.entity_id
_entity_poly.type
_entity_poly.pdbx_seq_one_letter_code
_entity_poly.pdbx_strand_id
1 'polypeptide(L)'
;MLISLNWLKQYVDIKESIDEIANALTMIGQEVEAIDIQGKDLDNVVIGQIVEFDKHPNSDRLTLLKVDIGEEEPLQIICGAKNHKLNDKVVVAKIGAVLPGNFKIKKSKIRDIESYGMLCSEAELGLAKESEGIIILPEDAPIGKEYREYAGLNDVIFELEITPNRPDCLSHIGIAREIAAYYNRKVKYPMIEITETIESINTMVKVDIEDKERCKRYMGRVIKNVKVQDSPAWLKSRIRAMGLNPINNIVDVTNFVMFEYNQPMHAFDLDKLEGNITIRAAKENEKITTLDGVDRVLKNEELVIADDEKAIAIAGVIGGQNTQIDNDTKNIFVEVAYFTPENIRKTSRELGIFTDSAYRNERGMDIENLSTVMSRAVSLIAEVAGGDILSEVIDKYVEKPKRAEITLNLEKLNKFIGKSLTYEEVGKILTHLDIELKPLGDGTMLLIPPSYRADLTRPADIYEEVIRMYGFDNIEAKIPVMSIESGEENTNFKISRIVREILKEMGLNEVINYSFIPKFTKELFNFGDEVIEIKNPLSEDMAIMRPTLLYSLITNVRDNINRNQTDLKLFEISKTFKNLGAEKDGLAIEDLKIGIILSGREDKNLWNQSKTDYNFYDLKGYLEFLLERLNVTRYSLTRLKNPNFHPGASAEIKIGEDVIGVFGELHPNLINYFGIKREKLFFAELNLTKLLKYIKIKVNYESISKYPEVLRDLAIALDRDILVGDMIKEIKKKVALIEKIDIFDVYSGDKIDKDKKSVAMSIVLRDKNRTLTDEDIDKAMNTILELIKDKYNGEIRK
;
A
#
# COMPACT_ATOMS: atom_id res chain seq x y z
N MET A 1 -14.58 5.56 -3.94
CA MET A 1 -15.81 6.42 -4.02
C MET A 1 -17.05 5.54 -4.13
N LEU A 2 -18.05 5.75 -3.26
CA LEU A 2 -19.31 5.01 -3.37
C LEU A 2 -20.28 5.72 -4.33
N ILE A 3 -20.90 4.95 -5.22
CA ILE A 3 -21.82 5.45 -6.26
C ILE A 3 -23.10 4.62 -6.26
N SER A 4 -24.23 5.28 -6.01
CA SER A 4 -25.57 4.69 -6.03
C SER A 4 -26.12 4.61 -7.45
N LEU A 5 -26.49 3.41 -7.91
CA LEU A 5 -27.12 3.21 -9.21
C LEU A 5 -28.49 3.92 -9.31
N ASN A 6 -29.29 3.87 -8.23
CA ASN A 6 -30.58 4.55 -8.18
C ASN A 6 -30.45 6.08 -8.23
N TRP A 7 -29.33 6.61 -7.75
CA TRP A 7 -29.02 8.03 -7.85
C TRP A 7 -28.55 8.38 -9.26
N LEU A 8 -27.66 7.59 -9.86
CA LEU A 8 -27.19 7.77 -11.24
C LEU A 8 -28.34 7.78 -12.24
N LYS A 9 -29.34 6.91 -12.07
CA LYS A 9 -30.54 6.85 -12.94
C LYS A 9 -31.37 8.15 -12.99
N GLN A 10 -31.17 9.06 -12.04
CA GLN A 10 -31.79 10.37 -12.09
C GLN A 10 -31.13 11.28 -13.14
N TYR A 11 -29.83 11.07 -13.42
CA TYR A 11 -29.04 11.89 -14.32
C TYR A 11 -28.81 11.30 -15.70
N VAL A 12 -28.87 9.98 -15.82
CA VAL A 12 -28.67 9.29 -17.09
C VAL A 12 -29.60 8.09 -17.21
N ASP A 13 -30.14 7.86 -18.43
CA ASP A 13 -31.01 6.71 -18.70
C ASP A 13 -30.17 5.43 -18.79
N ILE A 14 -30.15 4.63 -17.72
CA ILE A 14 -29.40 3.38 -17.61
C ILE A 14 -30.36 2.20 -17.81
N LYS A 15 -30.14 1.41 -18.86
CA LYS A 15 -30.95 0.22 -19.23
C LYS A 15 -30.14 -1.07 -19.08
N GLU A 16 -28.86 -0.95 -18.97
CA GLU A 16 -27.89 -2.03 -18.88
C GLU A 16 -27.99 -2.73 -17.54
N SER A 17 -27.53 -3.98 -17.50
CA SER A 17 -27.40 -4.76 -16.27
C SER A 17 -26.28 -4.19 -15.38
N ILE A 18 -26.30 -4.61 -14.12
CA ILE A 18 -25.27 -4.21 -13.12
C ILE A 18 -23.88 -4.55 -13.64
N ASP A 19 -23.70 -5.77 -14.18
CA ASP A 19 -22.39 -6.24 -14.67
C ASP A 19 -21.93 -5.46 -15.90
N GLU A 20 -22.84 -5.11 -16.81
CA GLU A 20 -22.51 -4.30 -17.99
C GLU A 20 -22.07 -2.88 -17.59
N ILE A 21 -22.72 -2.26 -16.61
CA ILE A 21 -22.33 -0.94 -16.10
C ILE A 21 -20.97 -1.02 -15.39
N ALA A 22 -20.77 -2.02 -14.53
CA ALA A 22 -19.49 -2.21 -13.84
C ALA A 22 -18.33 -2.41 -14.82
N ASN A 23 -18.53 -3.23 -15.84
CA ASN A 23 -17.54 -3.43 -16.90
C ASN A 23 -17.28 -2.14 -17.70
N ALA A 24 -18.33 -1.42 -18.08
CA ALA A 24 -18.19 -0.16 -18.81
C ALA A 24 -17.39 0.87 -18.00
N LEU A 25 -17.71 1.06 -16.72
CA LEU A 25 -16.98 1.97 -15.82
C LEU A 25 -15.49 1.60 -15.73
N THR A 26 -15.18 0.33 -15.50
CA THR A 26 -13.80 -0.16 -15.44
C THR A 26 -13.05 0.08 -16.75
N MET A 27 -13.68 -0.23 -17.89
CA MET A 27 -13.05 -0.09 -19.21
C MET A 27 -12.80 1.37 -19.62
N ILE A 28 -13.56 2.33 -19.11
CA ILE A 28 -13.31 3.77 -19.34
C ILE A 28 -12.43 4.42 -18.26
N GLY A 29 -11.82 3.60 -17.35
CA GLY A 29 -10.84 4.05 -16.38
C GLY A 29 -11.40 4.44 -15.00
N GLN A 30 -12.65 4.03 -14.71
CA GLN A 30 -13.27 4.15 -13.39
C GLN A 30 -13.42 2.73 -12.79
N GLU A 31 -12.34 2.20 -12.23
CA GLU A 31 -12.29 0.81 -11.76
C GLU A 31 -13.33 0.52 -10.69
N VAL A 32 -14.14 -0.53 -10.91
CA VAL A 32 -15.11 -1.01 -9.92
C VAL A 32 -14.42 -2.06 -9.05
N GLU A 33 -14.12 -1.70 -7.80
CA GLU A 33 -13.49 -2.60 -6.81
C GLU A 33 -14.50 -3.54 -6.17
N ALA A 34 -15.70 -3.05 -5.88
CA ALA A 34 -16.75 -3.83 -5.25
C ALA A 34 -18.15 -3.40 -5.69
N ILE A 35 -19.10 -4.32 -5.59
CA ILE A 35 -20.52 -4.09 -5.85
C ILE A 35 -21.30 -4.57 -4.64
N ASP A 36 -21.99 -3.66 -3.96
CA ASP A 36 -22.91 -3.97 -2.87
C ASP A 36 -24.37 -3.86 -3.34
N ILE A 37 -25.07 -5.00 -3.32
CA ILE A 37 -26.50 -5.06 -3.65
C ILE A 37 -27.26 -4.98 -2.34
N GLN A 38 -27.77 -3.80 -2.03
CA GLN A 38 -28.50 -3.54 -0.80
C GLN A 38 -29.80 -4.34 -0.74
N GLY A 39 -30.13 -4.81 0.46
CA GLY A 39 -31.40 -5.51 0.70
C GLY A 39 -31.54 -6.87 0.00
N LYS A 40 -30.44 -7.45 -0.53
CA LYS A 40 -30.46 -8.80 -1.13
C LYS A 40 -30.96 -9.89 -0.16
N ASP A 41 -30.77 -9.67 1.14
CA ASP A 41 -31.18 -10.58 2.22
C ASP A 41 -32.51 -10.15 2.87
N LEU A 42 -33.27 -9.26 2.24
CA LEU A 42 -34.56 -8.75 2.74
C LEU A 42 -35.78 -9.19 1.89
N ASP A 43 -35.63 -10.27 1.14
CA ASP A 43 -36.74 -10.87 0.41
C ASP A 43 -37.81 -11.42 1.38
N ASN A 44 -39.10 -11.20 1.11
CA ASN A 44 -40.24 -11.56 1.97
C ASN A 44 -40.28 -10.81 3.32
N VAL A 45 -39.66 -9.60 3.37
CA VAL A 45 -39.81 -8.67 4.48
C VAL A 45 -40.75 -7.55 4.05
N VAL A 46 -41.91 -7.45 4.68
CA VAL A 46 -43.00 -6.56 4.26
C VAL A 46 -43.43 -5.62 5.39
N ILE A 47 -44.18 -4.59 5.05
CA ILE A 47 -44.83 -3.70 6.01
C ILE A 47 -46.15 -4.32 6.45
N GLY A 48 -46.35 -4.41 7.76
CA GLY A 48 -47.61 -4.88 8.35
C GLY A 48 -48.20 -3.88 9.34
N GLN A 49 -49.47 -4.08 9.71
CA GLN A 49 -50.13 -3.34 10.78
C GLN A 49 -50.62 -4.30 11.87
N ILE A 50 -50.37 -3.98 13.12
CA ILE A 50 -50.90 -4.75 14.26
C ILE A 50 -52.40 -4.49 14.39
N VAL A 51 -53.21 -5.49 14.08
CA VAL A 51 -54.72 -5.37 14.14
C VAL A 51 -55.31 -6.02 15.38
N GLU A 52 -54.61 -6.97 16.00
CA GLU A 52 -55.02 -7.53 17.31
C GLU A 52 -53.78 -7.61 18.21
N PHE A 53 -53.93 -7.32 19.50
CA PHE A 53 -52.86 -7.25 20.49
C PHE A 53 -53.32 -7.89 21.80
N ASP A 54 -52.81 -9.08 22.12
CA ASP A 54 -53.12 -9.82 23.33
C ASP A 54 -51.85 -10.23 24.09
N LYS A 55 -52.01 -10.49 25.41
CA LYS A 55 -50.91 -11.12 26.18
C LYS A 55 -50.80 -12.58 25.82
N HIS A 56 -49.57 -13.07 25.72
CA HIS A 56 -49.33 -14.49 25.50
C HIS A 56 -49.83 -15.32 26.71
N PRO A 57 -50.70 -16.34 26.53
CA PRO A 57 -51.32 -17.06 27.65
C PRO A 57 -50.29 -17.78 28.56
N ASN A 58 -49.15 -18.17 28.03
CA ASN A 58 -48.11 -18.92 28.76
C ASN A 58 -46.86 -18.07 29.07
N SER A 59 -46.94 -16.71 28.98
CA SER A 59 -45.74 -15.85 29.22
C SER A 59 -46.14 -14.40 29.50
N ASP A 60 -45.64 -13.85 30.64
CA ASP A 60 -45.78 -12.44 30.99
C ASP A 60 -44.88 -11.49 30.18
N ARG A 61 -43.94 -12.04 29.40
CA ARG A 61 -42.90 -11.26 28.65
C ARG A 61 -43.17 -11.21 27.15
N LEU A 62 -44.12 -11.99 26.64
CA LEU A 62 -44.45 -12.11 25.23
C LEU A 62 -45.85 -11.57 24.94
N THR A 63 -46.04 -11.03 23.74
CA THR A 63 -47.31 -10.62 23.17
C THR A 63 -47.69 -11.53 22.03
N LEU A 64 -48.96 -11.82 21.91
CA LEU A 64 -49.61 -12.53 20.80
C LEU A 64 -50.28 -11.49 19.90
N LEU A 65 -49.87 -11.40 18.67
CA LEU A 65 -50.28 -10.36 17.74
C LEU A 65 -50.94 -10.98 16.51
N LYS A 66 -51.94 -10.31 15.95
CA LYS A 66 -52.35 -10.48 14.56
C LYS A 66 -51.90 -9.26 13.77
N VAL A 67 -51.19 -9.50 12.70
CA VAL A 67 -50.58 -8.48 11.86
C VAL A 67 -51.15 -8.60 10.45
N ASP A 68 -51.82 -7.56 10.01
CA ASP A 68 -52.27 -7.42 8.63
C ASP A 68 -51.07 -7.06 7.74
N ILE A 69 -50.78 -7.88 6.74
CA ILE A 69 -49.73 -7.70 5.75
C ILE A 69 -50.29 -7.50 4.34
N GLY A 70 -51.58 -7.20 4.20
CA GLY A 70 -52.26 -7.04 2.91
C GLY A 70 -52.63 -8.36 2.25
N GLU A 71 -52.65 -9.48 2.97
CA GLU A 71 -53.14 -10.80 2.55
C GLU A 71 -54.56 -11.06 3.11
N GLU A 72 -55.25 -12.13 2.64
CA GLU A 72 -56.64 -12.40 3.03
C GLU A 72 -56.83 -12.58 4.55
N GLU A 73 -55.84 -13.16 5.24
CA GLU A 73 -55.87 -13.37 6.69
C GLU A 73 -54.64 -12.74 7.39
N PRO A 74 -54.84 -12.04 8.53
CA PRO A 74 -53.72 -11.49 9.31
C PRO A 74 -52.83 -12.59 9.87
N LEU A 75 -51.53 -12.39 9.83
CA LEU A 75 -50.52 -13.32 10.38
C LEU A 75 -50.50 -13.31 11.90
N GLN A 76 -50.58 -14.50 12.51
CA GLN A 76 -50.31 -14.64 13.95
C GLN A 76 -48.81 -14.63 14.22
N ILE A 77 -48.36 -13.68 15.03
CA ILE A 77 -46.92 -13.49 15.35
C ILE A 77 -46.79 -13.31 16.86
N ILE A 78 -45.76 -13.96 17.43
CA ILE A 78 -45.37 -13.79 18.84
C ILE A 78 -44.15 -12.86 18.90
N CYS A 79 -44.27 -11.78 19.70
CA CYS A 79 -43.24 -10.77 19.84
C CYS A 79 -42.76 -10.62 21.29
N GLY A 80 -41.45 -10.46 21.49
CA GLY A 80 -40.85 -10.21 22.79
C GLY A 80 -40.46 -8.76 23.05
N ALA A 81 -40.56 -7.89 22.05
CA ALA A 81 -40.30 -6.46 22.20
C ALA A 81 -41.40 -5.78 23.06
N LYS A 82 -41.10 -4.61 23.59
CA LYS A 82 -42.02 -3.86 24.46
C LYS A 82 -42.47 -2.52 23.87
N ASN A 83 -41.88 -2.12 22.75
CA ASN A 83 -42.08 -0.81 22.13
C ASN A 83 -43.20 -0.72 21.11
N HIS A 84 -44.10 -1.71 21.05
CA HIS A 84 -45.21 -1.75 20.08
C HIS A 84 -46.57 -1.74 20.75
N LYS A 85 -47.56 -1.26 20.05
CA LYS A 85 -48.97 -1.16 20.46
C LYS A 85 -49.92 -1.47 19.31
N LEU A 86 -51.22 -1.58 19.61
CA LEU A 86 -52.29 -1.76 18.61
C LEU A 86 -52.25 -0.61 17.58
N ASN A 87 -52.44 -0.93 16.33
CA ASN A 87 -52.41 -0.08 15.13
C ASN A 87 -51.04 0.39 14.67
N ASP A 88 -49.94 0.02 15.37
CA ASP A 88 -48.59 0.34 14.86
C ASP A 88 -48.33 -0.33 13.52
N LYS A 89 -47.68 0.43 12.64
CA LYS A 89 -47.08 -0.11 11.43
C LYS A 89 -45.68 -0.67 11.77
N VAL A 90 -45.42 -1.89 11.34
CA VAL A 90 -44.21 -2.66 11.73
C VAL A 90 -43.60 -3.37 10.54
N VAL A 91 -42.33 -3.77 10.69
CA VAL A 91 -41.63 -4.56 9.68
C VAL A 91 -41.76 -6.04 10.01
N VAL A 92 -42.28 -6.83 9.05
CA VAL A 92 -42.61 -8.25 9.20
C VAL A 92 -41.81 -9.11 8.26
N ALA A 93 -40.99 -10.00 8.80
CA ALA A 93 -40.36 -11.07 8.04
C ALA A 93 -41.33 -12.28 7.95
N LYS A 94 -41.80 -12.60 6.75
CA LYS A 94 -42.67 -13.74 6.47
C LYS A 94 -41.91 -15.07 6.51
N ILE A 95 -42.65 -16.18 6.61
CA ILE A 95 -42.08 -17.51 6.44
C ILE A 95 -41.37 -17.59 5.08
N GLY A 96 -40.10 -18.05 5.08
CA GLY A 96 -39.27 -18.13 3.88
C GLY A 96 -38.31 -16.95 3.74
N ALA A 97 -38.46 -15.86 4.49
CA ALA A 97 -37.44 -14.82 4.56
C ALA A 97 -36.13 -15.36 5.11
N VAL A 98 -35.02 -14.87 4.56
CA VAL A 98 -33.67 -15.18 5.03
C VAL A 98 -33.02 -13.84 5.41
N LEU A 99 -32.89 -13.60 6.69
CA LEU A 99 -32.30 -12.36 7.22
C LEU A 99 -30.74 -12.44 7.29
N PRO A 100 -30.07 -11.32 7.46
CA PRO A 100 -28.61 -11.27 7.62
C PRO A 100 -28.09 -12.30 8.63
N GLY A 101 -26.93 -12.90 8.33
CA GLY A 101 -26.40 -14.03 9.11
C GLY A 101 -27.02 -15.39 8.75
N ASN A 102 -27.70 -15.49 7.60
CA ASN A 102 -28.39 -16.70 7.13
C ASN A 102 -29.50 -17.19 8.08
N PHE A 103 -30.14 -16.24 8.77
CA PHE A 103 -31.21 -16.52 9.69
C PHE A 103 -32.54 -16.74 8.96
N LYS A 104 -32.97 -17.99 8.81
CA LYS A 104 -34.14 -18.38 8.05
C LYS A 104 -35.38 -18.32 8.92
N ILE A 105 -36.39 -17.54 8.50
CA ILE A 105 -37.73 -17.48 9.15
C ILE A 105 -38.57 -18.69 8.76
N LYS A 106 -38.97 -19.43 9.78
CA LYS A 106 -39.80 -20.63 9.62
C LYS A 106 -40.98 -20.56 10.57
N LYS A 107 -42.09 -21.29 10.24
CA LYS A 107 -43.13 -21.53 11.21
C LYS A 107 -42.54 -22.09 12.50
N SER A 108 -42.73 -21.42 13.59
CA SER A 108 -42.17 -21.78 14.90
C SER A 108 -43.26 -21.90 15.95
N LYS A 109 -43.03 -22.76 16.95
CA LYS A 109 -43.95 -22.91 18.10
C LYS A 109 -43.23 -22.33 19.33
N ILE A 110 -43.73 -21.22 19.85
CA ILE A 110 -43.15 -20.50 20.99
C ILE A 110 -44.13 -20.69 22.17
N ARG A 111 -43.72 -21.41 23.22
CA ARG A 111 -44.50 -21.74 24.43
C ARG A 111 -45.90 -22.24 24.08
N ASP A 112 -45.94 -23.23 23.20
CA ASP A 112 -47.14 -23.95 22.73
C ASP A 112 -48.05 -23.20 21.76
N ILE A 113 -47.75 -21.97 21.37
CA ILE A 113 -48.48 -21.19 20.37
C ILE A 113 -47.62 -21.06 19.08
N GLU A 114 -48.29 -21.15 17.94
CA GLU A 114 -47.62 -21.04 16.63
C GLU A 114 -47.42 -19.58 16.24
N SER A 115 -46.22 -19.28 15.69
CA SER A 115 -45.87 -17.99 15.09
C SER A 115 -45.56 -18.19 13.61
N TYR A 116 -46.13 -17.36 12.76
CA TYR A 116 -46.05 -17.47 11.30
C TYR A 116 -45.19 -16.37 10.67
N GLY A 117 -44.30 -15.75 11.47
CA GLY A 117 -43.37 -14.71 11.05
C GLY A 117 -42.65 -14.12 12.25
N MET A 118 -41.94 -13.05 12.01
CA MET A 118 -41.18 -12.29 13.02
C MET A 118 -41.29 -10.79 12.77
N LEU A 119 -41.56 -10.00 13.82
CA LEU A 119 -41.39 -8.55 13.76
C LEU A 119 -39.89 -8.21 13.87
N CYS A 120 -39.40 -7.36 13.01
CA CYS A 120 -37.94 -7.10 12.87
C CYS A 120 -37.51 -5.80 13.56
N SER A 121 -36.38 -5.85 14.18
CA SER A 121 -35.60 -4.71 14.64
C SER A 121 -34.56 -4.28 13.59
N GLU A 122 -33.95 -3.10 13.73
CA GLU A 122 -32.84 -2.66 12.83
C GLU A 122 -31.66 -3.61 12.87
N ALA A 123 -31.33 -4.16 14.05
CA ALA A 123 -30.21 -5.09 14.20
C ALA A 123 -30.44 -6.42 13.46
N GLU A 124 -31.69 -6.94 13.51
CA GLU A 124 -32.03 -8.19 12.81
C GLU A 124 -32.03 -8.03 11.28
N LEU A 125 -32.29 -6.83 10.78
CA LEU A 125 -32.19 -6.49 9.36
C LEU A 125 -30.77 -6.08 8.93
N GLY A 126 -29.79 -6.06 9.85
CA GLY A 126 -28.41 -5.64 9.57
C GLY A 126 -28.25 -4.13 9.36
N LEU A 127 -29.24 -3.33 9.75
CA LEU A 127 -29.25 -1.87 9.58
C LEU A 127 -28.55 -1.14 10.74
N ALA A 128 -28.43 -1.81 11.90
CA ALA A 128 -27.69 -1.31 13.06
C ALA A 128 -26.94 -2.44 13.77
N LYS A 129 -25.96 -2.11 14.61
CA LYS A 129 -25.25 -3.12 15.42
C LYS A 129 -26.09 -3.60 16.61
N GLU A 130 -26.89 -2.72 17.18
CA GLU A 130 -27.78 -2.96 18.33
C GLU A 130 -29.10 -2.23 18.12
N SER A 131 -30.18 -2.72 18.73
CA SER A 131 -31.51 -2.09 18.70
C SER A 131 -32.27 -2.33 19.99
N GLU A 132 -33.02 -1.34 20.48
CA GLU A 132 -33.75 -1.43 21.75
C GLU A 132 -35.17 -2.06 21.58
N GLY A 133 -35.62 -2.33 20.34
CA GLY A 133 -36.91 -2.89 20.02
C GLY A 133 -37.11 -3.10 18.54
N ILE A 134 -38.36 -3.38 18.15
CA ILE A 134 -38.74 -3.54 16.74
C ILE A 134 -38.89 -2.17 16.05
N ILE A 135 -38.78 -2.17 14.72
CA ILE A 135 -39.02 -0.99 13.88
C ILE A 135 -40.50 -0.62 13.90
N ILE A 136 -40.82 0.60 14.32
CA ILE A 136 -42.15 1.21 14.20
C ILE A 136 -42.11 2.23 13.06
N LEU A 137 -42.99 2.07 12.09
CA LEU A 137 -43.06 2.93 10.93
C LEU A 137 -44.10 4.04 11.11
N PRO A 138 -44.05 5.13 10.31
CA PRO A 138 -45.09 6.15 10.23
C PRO A 138 -46.44 5.57 9.88
N GLU A 139 -47.53 6.24 10.32
CA GLU A 139 -48.92 5.78 10.11
C GLU A 139 -49.31 5.64 8.64
N ASP A 140 -48.66 6.41 7.74
CA ASP A 140 -48.90 6.41 6.31
C ASP A 140 -48.15 5.30 5.54
N ALA A 141 -47.30 4.50 6.23
CA ALA A 141 -46.58 3.41 5.60
C ALA A 141 -47.52 2.39 4.93
N PRO A 142 -47.31 2.02 3.65
CA PRO A 142 -48.26 1.19 2.89
C PRO A 142 -48.14 -0.29 3.32
N ILE A 143 -49.27 -0.86 3.80
CA ILE A 143 -49.34 -2.26 4.21
C ILE A 143 -49.11 -3.19 3.01
N GLY A 144 -48.38 -4.28 3.24
CA GLY A 144 -48.07 -5.31 2.23
C GLY A 144 -46.94 -4.96 1.28
N LYS A 145 -46.45 -3.71 1.30
CA LYS A 145 -45.28 -3.32 0.45
C LYS A 145 -44.01 -3.95 1.00
N GLU A 146 -43.13 -4.39 0.09
CA GLU A 146 -41.80 -4.84 0.46
C GLU A 146 -41.04 -3.74 1.22
N TYR A 147 -40.52 -4.07 2.39
CA TYR A 147 -39.85 -3.10 3.26
C TYR A 147 -38.60 -2.49 2.60
N ARG A 148 -37.80 -3.29 1.86
CA ARG A 148 -36.63 -2.81 1.13
C ARG A 148 -36.96 -1.69 0.14
N GLU A 149 -38.13 -1.76 -0.55
CA GLU A 149 -38.55 -0.70 -1.47
C GLU A 149 -39.02 0.57 -0.73
N TYR A 150 -39.75 0.38 0.37
CA TYR A 150 -40.22 1.50 1.19
C TYR A 150 -39.08 2.24 1.87
N ALA A 151 -38.11 1.50 2.41
CA ALA A 151 -36.93 2.05 3.13
C ALA A 151 -35.83 2.52 2.17
N GLY A 152 -36.00 2.33 0.85
CA GLY A 152 -34.95 2.66 -0.13
C GLY A 152 -33.71 1.77 -0.05
N LEU A 153 -33.87 0.55 0.44
CA LEU A 153 -32.81 -0.46 0.58
C LEU A 153 -32.73 -1.40 -0.63
N ASN A 154 -33.10 -0.92 -1.80
CA ASN A 154 -33.09 -1.65 -3.06
C ASN A 154 -32.09 -1.04 -4.06
N ASP A 155 -31.01 -0.49 -3.55
CA ASP A 155 -29.98 0.16 -4.36
C ASP A 155 -28.82 -0.80 -4.67
N VAL A 156 -28.05 -0.45 -5.67
CA VAL A 156 -26.77 -1.06 -5.97
C VAL A 156 -25.69 0.00 -5.81
N ILE A 157 -24.73 -0.26 -4.95
CA ILE A 157 -23.64 0.65 -4.68
C ILE A 157 -22.38 0.10 -5.34
N PHE A 158 -21.80 0.86 -6.26
CA PHE A 158 -20.48 0.59 -6.82
C PHE A 158 -19.43 1.29 -5.96
N GLU A 159 -18.40 0.56 -5.55
CA GLU A 159 -17.20 1.13 -4.98
C GLU A 159 -16.19 1.35 -6.11
N LEU A 160 -15.85 2.61 -6.39
CA LEU A 160 -14.96 3.00 -7.47
C LEU A 160 -13.62 3.49 -6.92
N GLU A 161 -12.52 3.02 -7.50
CA GLU A 161 -11.20 3.64 -7.35
C GLU A 161 -11.07 4.80 -8.35
N ILE A 162 -11.07 6.03 -7.84
CA ILE A 162 -10.94 7.24 -8.65
C ILE A 162 -9.51 7.75 -8.59
N THR A 163 -8.86 7.82 -9.74
CA THR A 163 -7.49 8.31 -9.86
C THR A 163 -7.39 9.81 -9.51
N PRO A 164 -6.26 10.28 -8.96
CA PRO A 164 -6.11 11.67 -8.49
C PRO A 164 -6.30 12.73 -9.57
N ASN A 165 -6.09 12.42 -10.85
CA ASN A 165 -6.29 13.33 -11.99
C ASN A 165 -7.76 13.48 -12.40
N ARG A 166 -8.66 12.64 -11.88
CA ARG A 166 -10.09 12.64 -12.21
C ARG A 166 -10.98 13.08 -11.03
N PRO A 167 -10.73 14.23 -10.37
CA PRO A 167 -11.57 14.70 -9.29
C PRO A 167 -13.04 14.92 -9.70
N ASP A 168 -13.31 15.24 -10.97
CA ASP A 168 -14.66 15.32 -11.53
C ASP A 168 -15.50 14.07 -11.28
N CYS A 169 -14.88 12.89 -11.29
CA CYS A 169 -15.51 11.60 -11.03
C CYS A 169 -15.74 11.28 -9.53
N LEU A 170 -15.33 12.16 -8.61
CA LEU A 170 -15.70 12.06 -7.18
C LEU A 170 -17.15 12.51 -6.90
N SER A 171 -18.02 12.42 -7.90
CA SER A 171 -19.43 12.84 -7.84
C SER A 171 -20.33 11.98 -8.71
N HIS A 172 -21.63 11.93 -8.35
CA HIS A 172 -22.63 11.22 -9.16
C HIS A 172 -22.81 11.86 -10.54
N ILE A 173 -22.79 13.18 -10.64
CA ILE A 173 -22.87 13.91 -11.93
C ILE A 173 -21.64 13.62 -12.78
N GLY A 174 -20.44 13.57 -12.19
CA GLY A 174 -19.22 13.22 -12.92
C GLY A 174 -19.29 11.81 -13.52
N ILE A 175 -19.67 10.83 -12.73
CA ILE A 175 -19.86 9.45 -13.21
C ILE A 175 -21.01 9.35 -14.22
N ALA A 176 -22.10 10.13 -14.04
CA ALA A 176 -23.19 10.18 -15.01
C ALA A 176 -22.73 10.74 -16.36
N ARG A 177 -21.80 11.72 -16.38
CA ARG A 177 -21.18 12.24 -17.62
C ARG A 177 -20.38 11.14 -18.32
N GLU A 178 -19.59 10.39 -17.59
CA GLU A 178 -18.79 9.28 -18.13
C GLU A 178 -19.68 8.20 -18.77
N ILE A 179 -20.70 7.74 -18.03
CA ILE A 179 -21.68 6.76 -18.53
C ILE A 179 -22.43 7.32 -19.76
N ALA A 180 -22.86 8.58 -19.70
CA ALA A 180 -23.55 9.22 -20.79
C ALA A 180 -22.68 9.32 -22.06
N ALA A 181 -21.41 9.69 -21.92
CA ALA A 181 -20.45 9.74 -23.02
C ALA A 181 -20.24 8.36 -23.65
N TYR A 182 -20.00 7.33 -22.83
CA TYR A 182 -19.78 5.96 -23.29
C TYR A 182 -20.97 5.38 -24.08
N TYR A 183 -22.20 5.55 -23.56
CA TYR A 183 -23.41 5.04 -24.19
C TYR A 183 -24.09 6.02 -25.18
N ASN A 184 -23.42 7.14 -25.53
CA ASN A 184 -23.97 8.20 -26.39
C ASN A 184 -25.33 8.72 -25.92
N ARG A 185 -25.45 9.03 -24.63
CA ARG A 185 -26.67 9.58 -23.99
C ARG A 185 -26.41 11.01 -23.53
N LYS A 186 -27.48 11.66 -23.08
CA LYS A 186 -27.41 13.01 -22.51
C LYS A 186 -27.56 12.94 -20.98
N VAL A 187 -26.81 13.78 -20.28
CA VAL A 187 -27.01 13.99 -18.84
C VAL A 187 -28.22 14.88 -18.60
N LYS A 188 -29.02 14.50 -17.63
CA LYS A 188 -30.18 15.28 -17.14
C LYS A 188 -29.74 15.97 -15.85
N TYR A 189 -29.52 17.27 -15.91
CA TYR A 189 -29.21 18.01 -14.70
C TYR A 189 -30.46 18.30 -13.88
N PRO A 190 -30.37 18.37 -12.54
CA PRO A 190 -31.51 18.71 -11.68
C PRO A 190 -31.98 20.14 -11.96
N MET A 191 -33.32 20.33 -11.94
CA MET A 191 -33.90 21.68 -11.97
C MET A 191 -33.63 22.38 -10.64
N ILE A 192 -33.26 23.63 -10.69
CA ILE A 192 -32.96 24.47 -9.53
C ILE A 192 -33.91 25.66 -9.55
N GLU A 193 -34.78 25.73 -8.57
CA GLU A 193 -35.69 26.83 -8.38
C GLU A 193 -35.38 27.55 -7.07
N ILE A 194 -35.22 28.88 -7.12
CA ILE A 194 -34.94 29.70 -5.94
C ILE A 194 -35.92 30.87 -5.94
N THR A 195 -36.60 31.01 -4.81
CA THR A 195 -37.42 32.20 -4.55
C THR A 195 -36.75 33.05 -3.50
N GLU A 196 -36.29 34.22 -3.88
CA GLU A 196 -35.59 35.16 -3.00
C GLU A 196 -36.53 36.16 -2.34
N THR A 197 -36.22 36.60 -1.13
CA THR A 197 -36.87 37.69 -0.44
C THR A 197 -36.36 39.04 -0.95
N ILE A 198 -36.99 40.14 -0.53
CA ILE A 198 -36.51 41.51 -0.86
C ILE A 198 -35.29 41.92 0.01
N GLU A 199 -35.10 41.28 1.17
CA GLU A 199 -33.97 41.59 2.07
C GLU A 199 -32.65 41.14 1.49
N SER A 200 -31.66 42.05 1.43
CA SER A 200 -30.34 41.79 0.85
C SER A 200 -29.38 41.20 1.88
N ILE A 201 -28.62 40.16 1.46
CA ILE A 201 -27.56 39.54 2.29
C ILE A 201 -26.51 40.59 2.77
N ASN A 202 -26.25 41.62 1.95
CA ASN A 202 -25.25 42.67 2.24
C ASN A 202 -25.55 43.50 3.49
N THR A 203 -26.78 43.41 4.01
CA THR A 203 -27.18 44.05 5.28
C THR A 203 -26.78 43.24 6.52
N MET A 204 -26.46 41.94 6.32
CA MET A 204 -26.24 40.98 7.42
C MET A 204 -24.76 40.67 7.62
N VAL A 205 -24.06 40.37 6.54
CA VAL A 205 -22.68 39.86 6.60
C VAL A 205 -21.90 40.35 5.39
N LYS A 206 -20.63 40.65 5.59
CA LYS A 206 -19.66 40.91 4.54
C LYS A 206 -18.60 39.85 4.54
N VAL A 207 -18.05 39.58 3.35
CA VAL A 207 -16.95 38.63 3.19
C VAL A 207 -15.77 39.33 2.56
N ASP A 208 -14.57 39.10 3.10
CA ASP A 208 -13.32 39.55 2.50
C ASP A 208 -12.32 38.37 2.37
N ILE A 209 -11.51 38.40 1.31
CA ILE A 209 -10.43 37.45 1.06
C ILE A 209 -9.11 38.20 1.22
N GLU A 210 -8.48 38.06 2.38
CA GLU A 210 -7.14 38.59 2.60
C GLU A 210 -6.09 37.76 1.86
N ASP A 211 -6.21 36.42 1.93
CA ASP A 211 -5.29 35.50 1.27
C ASP A 211 -5.80 35.08 -0.11
N LYS A 212 -5.50 35.92 -1.09
CA LYS A 212 -5.90 35.72 -2.48
C LYS A 212 -5.13 34.62 -3.23
N GLU A 213 -4.03 34.14 -2.68
CA GLU A 213 -3.27 33.03 -3.25
C GLU A 213 -3.89 31.67 -2.90
N ARG A 214 -4.32 31.50 -1.65
CA ARG A 214 -4.86 30.26 -1.12
C ARG A 214 -6.36 30.12 -1.26
N CYS A 215 -7.12 31.22 -1.39
CA CYS A 215 -8.55 31.23 -1.71
C CYS A 215 -8.80 32.03 -3.01
N LYS A 216 -9.22 31.33 -4.07
CA LYS A 216 -9.42 31.93 -5.40
C LYS A 216 -10.87 32.38 -5.65
N ARG A 217 -11.85 31.74 -5.01
CA ARG A 217 -13.26 32.11 -5.06
C ARG A 217 -13.96 31.71 -3.79
N TYR A 218 -14.78 32.60 -3.26
CA TYR A 218 -15.59 32.37 -2.07
C TYR A 218 -17.00 32.89 -2.32
N MET A 219 -18.00 32.03 -2.14
CA MET A 219 -19.41 32.39 -2.28
C MET A 219 -20.14 32.16 -0.97
N GLY A 220 -21.06 33.06 -0.66
CA GLY A 220 -21.86 32.98 0.55
C GLY A 220 -23.32 33.32 0.27
N ARG A 221 -24.22 32.65 0.99
CA ARG A 221 -25.66 32.93 0.95
C ARG A 221 -26.29 32.76 2.33
N VAL A 222 -27.30 33.58 2.64
CA VAL A 222 -28.03 33.52 3.91
C VAL A 222 -29.44 32.98 3.69
N ILE A 223 -29.87 32.09 4.56
CA ILE A 223 -31.24 31.60 4.68
C ILE A 223 -31.69 31.85 6.13
N LYS A 224 -32.78 32.59 6.32
CA LYS A 224 -33.39 32.87 7.61
C LYS A 224 -34.55 31.91 7.89
N ASN A 225 -34.91 31.83 9.17
CA ASN A 225 -36.10 31.11 9.63
C ASN A 225 -36.11 29.61 9.21
N VAL A 226 -34.93 28.99 9.07
CA VAL A 226 -34.86 27.54 8.81
C VAL A 226 -35.32 26.75 10.04
N LYS A 227 -35.87 25.55 9.76
CA LYS A 227 -36.20 24.60 10.82
C LYS A 227 -35.28 23.41 10.74
N VAL A 228 -34.37 23.31 11.70
CA VAL A 228 -33.48 22.14 11.83
C VAL A 228 -34.34 20.97 12.36
N GLN A 229 -34.28 19.87 11.66
CA GLN A 229 -35.05 18.66 11.99
C GLN A 229 -34.39 17.44 11.35
N ASP A 230 -34.91 16.26 11.61
CA ASP A 230 -34.54 15.05 10.94
C ASP A 230 -34.71 15.17 9.41
N SER A 231 -33.73 14.66 8.65
CA SER A 231 -33.81 14.63 7.20
C SER A 231 -34.97 13.76 6.70
N PRO A 232 -35.60 14.10 5.57
CA PRO A 232 -36.61 13.24 4.96
C PRO A 232 -36.00 11.90 4.52
N ALA A 233 -36.84 10.86 4.41
CA ALA A 233 -36.39 9.48 4.15
C ALA A 233 -35.53 9.35 2.90
N TRP A 234 -35.84 10.05 1.81
CA TRP A 234 -35.08 10.01 0.57
C TRP A 234 -33.65 10.54 0.76
N LEU A 235 -33.46 11.61 1.54
CA LEU A 235 -32.14 12.20 1.81
C LEU A 235 -31.32 11.29 2.73
N LYS A 236 -31.95 10.76 3.82
CA LYS A 236 -31.32 9.77 4.70
C LYS A 236 -30.81 8.53 3.93
N SER A 237 -31.62 8.03 2.98
CA SER A 237 -31.25 6.89 2.15
C SER A 237 -30.00 7.20 1.30
N ARG A 238 -29.93 8.39 0.68
CA ARG A 238 -28.77 8.82 -0.13
C ARG A 238 -27.50 8.99 0.70
N ILE A 239 -27.63 9.59 1.89
CA ILE A 239 -26.51 9.77 2.82
C ILE A 239 -25.96 8.42 3.30
N ARG A 240 -26.86 7.49 3.68
CA ARG A 240 -26.46 6.13 4.07
C ARG A 240 -25.80 5.35 2.92
N ALA A 241 -26.29 5.52 1.69
CA ALA A 241 -25.70 4.90 0.51
C ALA A 241 -24.22 5.36 0.27
N MET A 242 -23.86 6.55 0.78
CA MET A 242 -22.47 7.06 0.76
C MET A 242 -21.67 6.66 2.00
N GLY A 243 -22.18 5.76 2.83
CA GLY A 243 -21.51 5.29 4.04
C GLY A 243 -21.51 6.29 5.21
N LEU A 244 -22.31 7.37 5.13
CA LEU A 244 -22.43 8.38 6.16
C LEU A 244 -23.68 8.16 7.03
N ASN A 245 -23.58 8.61 8.29
CA ASN A 245 -24.75 8.68 9.17
C ASN A 245 -25.48 10.01 8.97
N PRO A 246 -26.82 10.01 8.73
CA PRO A 246 -27.61 11.23 8.70
C PRO A 246 -27.51 12.00 10.02
N ILE A 247 -27.40 13.31 9.96
CA ILE A 247 -27.28 14.21 11.12
C ILE A 247 -28.54 15.05 11.28
N ASN A 248 -28.77 15.97 10.35
CA ASN A 248 -29.97 16.79 10.25
C ASN A 248 -30.17 17.26 8.80
N ASN A 249 -31.34 17.79 8.50
CA ASN A 249 -31.75 18.18 7.16
C ASN A 249 -30.85 19.25 6.50
N ILE A 250 -30.10 20.08 7.24
CA ILE A 250 -29.18 21.08 6.69
C ILE A 250 -27.83 20.45 6.36
N VAL A 251 -27.21 19.77 7.34
CA VAL A 251 -25.91 19.12 7.18
C VAL A 251 -25.98 18.00 6.12
N ASP A 252 -27.08 17.24 6.10
CA ASP A 252 -27.26 16.18 5.13
C ASP A 252 -27.43 16.70 3.70
N VAL A 253 -28.04 17.90 3.51
CA VAL A 253 -28.07 18.56 2.20
C VAL A 253 -26.67 18.98 1.77
N THR A 254 -25.84 19.53 2.67
CA THR A 254 -24.47 19.92 2.29
C THR A 254 -23.65 18.70 1.87
N ASN A 255 -23.77 17.59 2.59
CA ASN A 255 -23.15 16.32 2.22
C ASN A 255 -23.71 15.76 0.90
N PHE A 256 -25.02 15.77 0.71
CA PHE A 256 -25.67 15.31 -0.52
C PHE A 256 -25.13 16.08 -1.74
N VAL A 257 -25.08 17.40 -1.69
CA VAL A 257 -24.61 18.23 -2.80
C VAL A 257 -23.10 18.03 -3.05
N MET A 258 -22.31 17.78 -1.99
CA MET A 258 -20.90 17.41 -2.14
C MET A 258 -20.74 16.13 -2.96
N PHE A 259 -21.51 15.08 -2.68
CA PHE A 259 -21.47 13.83 -3.46
C PHE A 259 -22.18 13.93 -4.81
N GLU A 260 -23.10 14.90 -4.99
CA GLU A 260 -23.76 15.17 -6.27
C GLU A 260 -22.81 15.83 -7.27
N TYR A 261 -22.03 16.87 -6.83
CA TYR A 261 -21.23 17.76 -7.69
C TYR A 261 -19.72 17.74 -7.46
N ASN A 262 -19.19 16.97 -6.53
CA ASN A 262 -17.80 17.01 -6.06
C ASN A 262 -17.39 18.37 -5.46
N GLN A 263 -18.28 19.09 -4.82
CA GLN A 263 -17.98 20.37 -4.22
C GLN A 263 -18.33 20.37 -2.74
N PRO A 264 -17.31 20.31 -1.85
CA PRO A 264 -17.51 20.50 -0.42
C PRO A 264 -18.10 21.90 -0.14
N MET A 265 -18.95 21.93 0.89
CA MET A 265 -19.61 23.15 1.33
C MET A 265 -19.83 23.10 2.84
N HIS A 266 -20.08 24.24 3.43
CA HIS A 266 -20.37 24.35 4.85
C HIS A 266 -21.56 25.26 5.12
N ALA A 267 -22.26 24.99 6.25
CA ALA A 267 -23.30 25.84 6.75
C ALA A 267 -22.95 26.26 8.19
N PHE A 268 -22.84 27.57 8.40
CA PHE A 268 -22.59 28.15 9.70
C PHE A 268 -23.90 28.64 10.32
N ASP A 269 -24.05 28.51 11.62
CA ASP A 269 -25.09 29.20 12.40
C ASP A 269 -24.78 30.71 12.40
N LEU A 270 -25.59 31.46 11.67
CA LEU A 270 -25.36 32.90 11.48
C LEU A 270 -25.43 33.68 12.79
N ASP A 271 -26.29 33.24 13.73
CA ASP A 271 -26.48 33.91 15.00
C ASP A 271 -25.29 33.70 15.96
N LYS A 272 -24.39 32.76 15.67
CA LYS A 272 -23.15 32.51 16.40
C LYS A 272 -21.91 33.20 15.81
N LEU A 273 -22.08 33.84 14.60
CA LEU A 273 -21.00 34.61 14.00
C LEU A 273 -20.88 36.00 14.62
N GLU A 274 -19.67 36.46 14.84
CA GLU A 274 -19.35 37.76 15.38
C GLU A 274 -18.82 38.70 14.32
N GLY A 275 -19.75 39.41 13.62
CA GLY A 275 -19.40 40.39 12.59
C GLY A 275 -19.22 39.80 11.20
N ASN A 276 -18.15 40.16 10.50
CA ASN A 276 -17.90 39.82 9.10
C ASN A 276 -17.02 38.58 8.98
N ILE A 277 -17.05 37.95 7.80
CA ILE A 277 -16.23 36.76 7.51
C ILE A 277 -14.98 37.18 6.76
N THR A 278 -13.82 36.72 7.20
CA THR A 278 -12.53 36.96 6.56
C THR A 278 -11.81 35.64 6.32
N ILE A 279 -11.35 35.43 5.09
CA ILE A 279 -10.53 34.27 4.71
C ILE A 279 -9.07 34.72 4.76
N ARG A 280 -8.33 34.22 5.76
CA ARG A 280 -6.98 34.71 6.11
C ARG A 280 -6.06 33.56 6.54
N ALA A 281 -4.77 33.85 6.63
CA ALA A 281 -3.84 33.00 7.35
C ALA A 281 -4.24 32.92 8.84
N ALA A 282 -4.07 31.78 9.48
CA ALA A 282 -4.21 31.67 10.92
C ALA A 282 -3.17 32.53 11.63
N LYS A 283 -3.51 33.06 12.80
CA LYS A 283 -2.54 33.72 13.68
C LYS A 283 -1.65 32.67 14.32
N GLU A 284 -0.41 32.99 14.60
CA GLU A 284 0.50 32.04 15.26
C GLU A 284 -0.05 31.62 16.62
N ASN A 285 -0.16 30.30 16.84
CA ASN A 285 -0.76 29.65 17.99
C ASN A 285 -2.28 29.96 18.17
N GLU A 286 -2.98 30.28 17.09
CA GLU A 286 -4.45 30.43 17.11
C GLU A 286 -5.11 29.08 17.42
N LYS A 287 -6.08 29.10 18.34
CA LYS A 287 -6.77 27.87 18.79
C LYS A 287 -8.14 27.76 18.15
N ILE A 288 -8.48 26.54 17.75
CA ILE A 288 -9.82 26.18 17.29
C ILE A 288 -10.19 24.78 17.77
N THR A 289 -11.41 24.63 18.29
CA THR A 289 -12.01 23.31 18.52
C THR A 289 -12.79 22.93 17.27
N THR A 290 -12.37 21.86 16.61
CA THR A 290 -12.98 21.39 15.35
C THR A 290 -14.19 20.49 15.60
N LEU A 291 -15.00 20.23 14.54
CA LEU A 291 -16.24 19.43 14.64
C LEU A 291 -16.06 18.01 15.17
N ASP A 292 -14.86 17.46 15.11
CA ASP A 292 -14.50 16.18 15.72
C ASP A 292 -14.20 16.26 17.23
N GLY A 293 -14.41 17.45 17.83
CA GLY A 293 -14.21 17.70 19.28
C GLY A 293 -12.76 17.84 19.71
N VAL A 294 -11.81 17.98 18.77
CA VAL A 294 -10.38 18.08 19.08
C VAL A 294 -9.93 19.53 19.10
N ASP A 295 -9.25 19.94 20.18
CA ASP A 295 -8.59 21.25 20.27
C ASP A 295 -7.30 21.24 19.44
N ARG A 296 -7.18 22.22 18.55
CA ARG A 296 -6.02 22.36 17.66
C ARG A 296 -5.36 23.73 17.83
N VAL A 297 -4.04 23.73 17.69
CA VAL A 297 -3.22 24.92 17.69
C VAL A 297 -2.68 25.12 16.29
N LEU A 298 -3.05 26.23 15.68
CA LEU A 298 -2.73 26.54 14.29
C LEU A 298 -1.46 27.40 14.18
N LYS A 299 -0.81 27.31 13.04
CA LYS A 299 0.32 28.15 12.62
C LYS A 299 -0.15 29.08 11.49
N ASN A 300 0.69 30.05 11.15
CA ASN A 300 0.38 30.98 10.05
C ASN A 300 0.34 30.33 8.65
N GLU A 301 0.71 29.07 8.55
CA GLU A 301 0.68 28.32 7.29
C GLU A 301 -0.70 27.76 6.96
N GLU A 302 -1.56 27.56 7.98
CA GLU A 302 -2.92 27.09 7.76
C GLU A 302 -3.84 28.28 7.36
N LEU A 303 -4.74 27.99 6.42
CA LEU A 303 -5.78 28.93 6.01
C LEU A 303 -7.02 28.72 6.86
N VAL A 304 -7.57 29.81 7.37
CA VAL A 304 -8.79 29.77 8.17
C VAL A 304 -9.89 30.64 7.57
N ILE A 305 -11.14 30.24 7.79
CA ILE A 305 -12.29 31.13 7.72
C ILE A 305 -12.49 31.65 9.14
N ALA A 306 -12.51 32.96 9.30
CA ALA A 306 -12.64 33.62 10.59
C ALA A 306 -13.77 34.65 10.57
N ASP A 307 -14.39 34.89 11.70
CA ASP A 307 -15.19 36.07 11.96
C ASP A 307 -14.29 37.19 12.51
N ASP A 308 -14.86 38.31 12.94
CA ASP A 308 -14.10 39.45 13.47
C ASP A 308 -13.30 39.12 14.75
N GLU A 309 -13.66 38.06 15.48
CA GLU A 309 -13.08 37.70 16.78
C GLU A 309 -12.17 36.42 16.68
N LYS A 310 -12.62 35.37 15.97
CA LYS A 310 -12.03 34.03 16.06
C LYS A 310 -12.05 33.26 14.73
N ALA A 311 -11.23 32.20 14.64
CA ALA A 311 -11.35 31.22 13.56
C ALA A 311 -12.61 30.37 13.75
N ILE A 312 -13.38 30.19 12.68
CA ILE A 312 -14.63 29.42 12.66
C ILE A 312 -14.54 28.13 11.82
N ALA A 313 -13.51 28.01 10.98
CA ALA A 313 -13.20 26.79 10.26
C ALA A 313 -11.72 26.78 9.83
N ILE A 314 -11.16 25.58 9.67
CA ILE A 314 -9.94 25.35 8.89
C ILE A 314 -10.38 25.20 7.45
N ALA A 315 -10.06 26.20 6.63
CA ALA A 315 -10.61 26.36 5.28
C ALA A 315 -10.42 25.11 4.41
N GLY A 316 -11.52 24.57 3.86
CA GLY A 316 -11.54 23.39 3.02
C GLY A 316 -11.17 22.05 3.69
N VAL A 317 -10.90 22.06 5.01
CA VAL A 317 -10.50 20.86 5.77
C VAL A 317 -11.59 20.41 6.72
N ILE A 318 -11.94 21.25 7.73
CA ILE A 318 -12.94 20.92 8.73
C ILE A 318 -13.52 22.19 9.39
N GLY A 319 -14.83 22.18 9.65
CA GLY A 319 -15.51 23.25 10.36
C GLY A 319 -15.15 23.33 11.86
N GLY A 320 -15.38 24.49 12.46
CA GLY A 320 -15.27 24.71 13.89
C GLY A 320 -16.56 24.36 14.64
N GLN A 321 -16.42 23.86 15.86
CA GLN A 321 -17.56 23.54 16.73
C GLN A 321 -18.33 24.80 17.18
N ASN A 322 -17.64 25.94 17.23
CA ASN A 322 -18.17 27.21 17.73
C ASN A 322 -19.31 27.82 16.90
N THR A 323 -19.45 27.42 15.65
CA THR A 323 -20.48 27.91 14.71
C THR A 323 -21.28 26.78 14.07
N GLN A 324 -21.23 25.58 14.66
CA GLN A 324 -21.98 24.42 14.15
C GLN A 324 -23.49 24.62 14.21
N ILE A 325 -24.18 24.01 13.26
CA ILE A 325 -25.63 23.91 13.21
C ILE A 325 -26.13 22.98 14.31
N ASP A 326 -27.11 23.43 15.11
CA ASP A 326 -27.80 22.64 16.11
C ASP A 326 -29.33 22.78 15.98
N ASN A 327 -30.10 22.14 16.88
CA ASN A 327 -31.55 22.12 16.83
C ASN A 327 -32.21 23.49 17.07
N ASP A 328 -31.49 24.45 17.65
CA ASP A 328 -31.99 25.79 17.95
C ASP A 328 -31.63 26.81 16.85
N THR A 329 -30.79 26.44 15.89
CA THR A 329 -30.36 27.28 14.76
C THR A 329 -31.53 27.69 13.89
N LYS A 330 -31.66 28.99 13.65
CA LYS A 330 -32.72 29.61 12.82
C LYS A 330 -32.22 30.30 11.58
N ASN A 331 -31.05 30.87 11.63
CA ASN A 331 -30.42 31.58 10.55
C ASN A 331 -29.09 30.94 10.18
N ILE A 332 -28.87 30.70 8.90
CA ILE A 332 -27.66 30.02 8.44
C ILE A 332 -26.95 30.84 7.35
N PHE A 333 -25.62 30.78 7.37
CA PHE A 333 -24.76 31.23 6.30
C PHE A 333 -24.20 30.00 5.58
N VAL A 334 -24.57 29.82 4.31
CA VAL A 334 -24.09 28.72 3.47
C VAL A 334 -22.87 29.20 2.71
N GLU A 335 -21.79 28.41 2.77
CA GLU A 335 -20.49 28.68 2.16
C GLU A 335 -20.19 27.64 1.08
N VAL A 336 -19.69 28.12 -0.06
CA VAL A 336 -19.06 27.31 -1.12
C VAL A 336 -17.81 28.03 -1.60
N ALA A 337 -16.66 27.39 -1.56
CA ALA A 337 -15.41 28.05 -1.90
C ALA A 337 -14.46 27.17 -2.71
N TYR A 338 -13.50 27.78 -3.38
CA TYR A 338 -12.37 27.14 -4.01
C TYR A 338 -11.08 27.54 -3.32
N PHE A 339 -10.46 26.56 -2.68
CA PHE A 339 -9.16 26.69 -2.04
C PHE A 339 -8.06 26.02 -2.88
N THR A 340 -6.84 26.54 -2.81
CA THR A 340 -5.70 25.99 -3.56
C THR A 340 -5.36 24.58 -3.06
N PRO A 341 -5.37 23.55 -3.92
CA PRO A 341 -5.23 22.13 -3.54
C PRO A 341 -3.97 21.83 -2.73
N GLU A 342 -2.83 22.44 -3.09
CA GLU A 342 -1.54 22.23 -2.43
C GLU A 342 -1.58 22.65 -0.96
N ASN A 343 -2.26 23.76 -0.66
CA ASN A 343 -2.40 24.23 0.73
C ASN A 343 -3.27 23.27 1.55
N ILE A 344 -4.40 22.84 1.00
CA ILE A 344 -5.30 21.91 1.68
C ILE A 344 -4.57 20.58 1.99
N ARG A 345 -3.84 20.06 1.00
CA ARG A 345 -3.05 18.83 1.18
C ARG A 345 -1.99 18.97 2.28
N LYS A 346 -1.30 20.11 2.33
CA LYS A 346 -0.29 20.40 3.35
C LYS A 346 -0.96 20.45 4.72
N THR A 347 -2.00 21.26 4.89
CA THR A 347 -2.73 21.45 6.16
C THR A 347 -3.34 20.13 6.67
N SER A 348 -4.02 19.38 5.79
CA SER A 348 -4.62 18.08 6.12
C SER A 348 -3.59 17.10 6.69
N ARG A 349 -2.42 17.00 6.05
CA ARG A 349 -1.34 16.10 6.49
C ARG A 349 -0.64 16.55 7.77
N GLU A 350 -0.36 17.84 7.91
CA GLU A 350 0.30 18.38 9.10
C GLU A 350 -0.56 18.24 10.35
N LEU A 351 -1.87 18.43 10.20
CA LEU A 351 -2.82 18.30 11.30
C LEU A 351 -3.36 16.86 11.48
N GLY A 352 -3.07 15.96 10.55
CA GLY A 352 -3.57 14.58 10.55
C GLY A 352 -5.08 14.47 10.38
N ILE A 353 -5.70 15.36 9.61
CA ILE A 353 -7.16 15.44 9.40
C ILE A 353 -7.51 14.95 8.00
N PHE A 354 -8.23 13.84 7.91
CA PHE A 354 -8.65 13.22 6.64
C PHE A 354 -10.18 13.20 6.55
N THR A 355 -10.75 14.28 6.01
CA THR A 355 -12.20 14.41 5.78
C THR A 355 -12.53 14.26 4.30
N ASP A 356 -13.80 13.96 3.97
CA ASP A 356 -14.31 14.01 2.60
C ASP A 356 -14.13 15.38 1.93
N SER A 357 -14.20 16.46 2.72
CA SER A 357 -13.93 17.82 2.28
C SER A 357 -12.46 17.99 1.89
N ALA A 358 -11.52 17.64 2.78
CA ALA A 358 -10.09 17.72 2.51
C ALA A 358 -9.69 16.86 1.31
N TYR A 359 -10.22 15.63 1.22
CA TYR A 359 -9.95 14.69 0.13
C TYR A 359 -10.33 15.23 -1.25
N ARG A 360 -11.44 15.98 -1.37
CA ARG A 360 -11.88 16.61 -2.61
C ARG A 360 -11.13 17.90 -2.90
N ASN A 361 -10.98 18.76 -1.91
CA ASN A 361 -10.26 20.02 -2.05
C ASN A 361 -8.79 19.83 -2.46
N GLU A 362 -8.10 18.82 -1.89
CA GLU A 362 -6.68 18.55 -2.23
C GLU A 362 -6.45 18.04 -3.66
N ARG A 363 -7.52 17.57 -4.34
CA ARG A 363 -7.47 17.11 -5.73
C ARG A 363 -7.89 18.17 -6.75
N GLY A 364 -8.50 19.24 -6.27
CA GLY A 364 -9.06 20.30 -7.09
C GLY A 364 -10.52 20.07 -7.44
N MET A 365 -11.22 21.14 -7.70
CA MET A 365 -12.66 21.19 -7.99
C MET A 365 -12.92 22.14 -9.15
N ASP A 366 -14.14 22.19 -9.64
CA ASP A 366 -14.55 23.09 -10.69
C ASP A 366 -14.92 24.48 -10.13
N ILE A 367 -13.98 25.41 -10.16
CA ILE A 367 -14.17 26.77 -9.66
C ILE A 367 -15.31 27.53 -10.38
N GLU A 368 -15.61 27.20 -11.65
CA GLU A 368 -16.69 27.84 -12.41
C GLU A 368 -18.08 27.35 -11.96
N ASN A 369 -18.17 26.14 -11.42
CA ASN A 369 -19.45 25.52 -11.05
C ASN A 369 -19.98 25.94 -9.67
N LEU A 370 -19.22 26.73 -8.88
CA LEU A 370 -19.61 27.11 -7.52
C LEU A 370 -21.01 27.75 -7.43
N SER A 371 -21.38 28.56 -8.43
CA SER A 371 -22.70 29.21 -8.49
C SER A 371 -23.86 28.22 -8.67
N THR A 372 -23.68 27.19 -9.48
CA THR A 372 -24.68 26.11 -9.66
C THR A 372 -24.81 25.30 -8.36
N VAL A 373 -23.70 24.95 -7.74
CA VAL A 373 -23.64 24.21 -6.48
C VAL A 373 -24.34 24.99 -5.35
N MET A 374 -24.00 26.28 -5.20
CA MET A 374 -24.65 27.16 -4.21
C MET A 374 -26.16 27.22 -4.45
N SER A 375 -26.57 27.41 -5.68
CA SER A 375 -27.99 27.46 -6.04
C SER A 375 -28.70 26.14 -5.73
N ARG A 376 -28.07 25.01 -6.04
CA ARG A 376 -28.61 23.66 -5.73
C ARG A 376 -28.78 23.43 -4.24
N ALA A 377 -27.79 23.81 -3.45
CA ALA A 377 -27.79 23.63 -2.01
C ALA A 377 -28.92 24.48 -1.35
N VAL A 378 -28.99 25.76 -1.68
CA VAL A 378 -30.02 26.64 -1.05
C VAL A 378 -31.43 26.27 -1.47
N SER A 379 -31.65 25.82 -2.73
CA SER A 379 -32.92 25.28 -3.19
C SER A 379 -33.34 24.02 -2.39
N LEU A 380 -32.41 23.09 -2.18
CA LEU A 380 -32.69 21.88 -1.37
C LEU A 380 -32.90 22.17 0.11
N ILE A 381 -32.10 23.09 0.69
CA ILE A 381 -32.28 23.51 2.10
C ILE A 381 -33.69 24.13 2.27
N ALA A 382 -34.08 25.02 1.37
CA ALA A 382 -35.44 25.60 1.41
C ALA A 382 -36.53 24.57 1.26
N GLU A 383 -36.32 23.53 0.45
CA GLU A 383 -37.28 22.42 0.29
C GLU A 383 -37.43 21.61 1.60
N VAL A 384 -36.35 21.25 2.28
CA VAL A 384 -36.36 20.31 3.41
C VAL A 384 -36.40 20.98 4.80
N ALA A 385 -35.94 22.24 4.88
CA ALA A 385 -35.89 23.00 6.13
C ALA A 385 -36.78 24.25 6.12
N GLY A 386 -37.36 24.59 4.99
CA GLY A 386 -38.04 25.89 4.81
C GLY A 386 -37.08 27.06 4.88
N GLY A 387 -37.61 28.22 5.22
CA GLY A 387 -36.83 29.44 5.43
C GLY A 387 -36.88 30.42 4.27
N ASP A 388 -36.36 31.58 4.52
CA ASP A 388 -36.38 32.77 3.65
C ASP A 388 -34.98 32.98 3.07
N ILE A 389 -34.81 32.73 1.77
CA ILE A 389 -33.54 32.95 1.06
C ILE A 389 -33.40 34.44 0.81
N LEU A 390 -32.37 35.10 1.36
CA LEU A 390 -32.09 36.49 1.15
C LEU A 390 -31.66 36.72 -0.32
N SER A 391 -32.05 37.92 -0.82
CA SER A 391 -31.66 38.35 -2.17
C SER A 391 -30.16 38.59 -2.26
N GLU A 392 -29.65 38.48 -3.46
CA GLU A 392 -28.24 38.58 -3.83
C GLU A 392 -27.38 37.43 -3.31
N VAL A 393 -26.19 37.30 -3.80
CA VAL A 393 -25.16 36.32 -3.45
C VAL A 393 -23.84 37.07 -3.27
N ILE A 394 -23.16 36.76 -2.16
CA ILE A 394 -21.78 37.19 -2.04
C ILE A 394 -20.94 36.28 -2.91
N ASP A 395 -20.28 36.84 -3.92
CA ASP A 395 -19.35 36.12 -4.82
C ASP A 395 -18.05 36.95 -4.94
N LYS A 396 -17.03 36.47 -4.22
CA LYS A 396 -15.68 37.05 -4.26
C LYS A 396 -14.81 36.17 -5.14
N TYR A 397 -14.67 36.59 -6.42
CA TYR A 397 -13.89 35.89 -7.43
C TYR A 397 -12.58 36.66 -7.68
N VAL A 398 -11.48 36.14 -7.14
CA VAL A 398 -10.16 36.82 -7.20
C VAL A 398 -9.61 36.83 -8.59
N GLU A 399 -9.60 35.69 -9.27
CA GLU A 399 -9.06 35.52 -10.60
C GLU A 399 -9.73 34.36 -11.32
N LYS A 400 -10.25 34.63 -12.53
CA LYS A 400 -10.82 33.54 -13.34
C LYS A 400 -9.70 32.76 -14.02
N PRO A 401 -9.69 31.43 -13.91
CA PRO A 401 -8.70 30.61 -14.58
C PRO A 401 -8.87 30.70 -16.10
N LYS A 402 -7.75 30.67 -16.81
CA LYS A 402 -7.77 30.54 -18.27
C LYS A 402 -8.04 29.08 -18.62
N ARG A 403 -9.05 28.84 -19.45
CA ARG A 403 -9.30 27.50 -20.01
C ARG A 403 -8.14 27.09 -20.92
N ALA A 404 -7.73 25.84 -20.83
CA ALA A 404 -6.70 25.29 -21.71
C ALA A 404 -7.17 25.29 -23.16
N GLU A 405 -6.26 25.67 -24.07
CA GLU A 405 -6.45 25.61 -25.52
C GLU A 405 -5.46 24.59 -26.09
N ILE A 406 -5.97 23.46 -26.56
CA ILE A 406 -5.14 22.31 -26.98
C ILE A 406 -5.27 22.10 -28.48
N THR A 407 -4.15 22.18 -29.21
CA THR A 407 -4.14 21.87 -30.64
C THR A 407 -3.90 20.38 -30.86
N LEU A 408 -4.89 19.69 -31.39
CA LEU A 408 -4.82 18.28 -31.75
C LEU A 408 -4.53 18.10 -33.24
N ASN A 409 -3.55 17.28 -33.59
CA ASN A 409 -3.29 16.84 -34.96
C ASN A 409 -3.71 15.37 -35.10
N LEU A 410 -4.62 15.10 -36.03
CA LEU A 410 -5.23 13.79 -36.26
C LEU A 410 -4.21 12.72 -36.70
N GLU A 411 -3.24 13.10 -37.53
CA GLU A 411 -2.19 12.17 -37.99
C GLU A 411 -1.31 11.69 -36.81
N LYS A 412 -0.92 12.64 -35.95
CA LYS A 412 -0.15 12.31 -34.72
C LYS A 412 -0.93 11.46 -33.76
N LEU A 413 -2.22 11.73 -33.56
CA LEU A 413 -3.12 10.90 -32.77
C LEU A 413 -3.16 9.48 -33.35
N ASN A 414 -3.44 9.33 -34.63
CA ASN A 414 -3.55 8.03 -35.30
C ASN A 414 -2.24 7.23 -35.23
N LYS A 415 -1.11 7.93 -35.39
CA LYS A 415 0.22 7.30 -35.25
C LYS A 415 0.47 6.82 -33.82
N PHE A 416 0.02 7.58 -32.81
CA PHE A 416 0.17 7.23 -31.41
C PHE A 416 -0.69 6.01 -31.03
N ILE A 417 -1.97 6.01 -31.46
CA ILE A 417 -2.93 4.93 -31.18
C ILE A 417 -2.57 3.66 -31.98
N GLY A 418 -1.93 3.81 -33.14
CA GLY A 418 -1.69 2.70 -34.06
C GLY A 418 -2.91 2.28 -34.91
N LYS A 419 -3.95 3.13 -34.94
CA LYS A 419 -5.21 2.94 -35.67
C LYS A 419 -5.59 4.22 -36.40
N SER A 420 -6.15 4.10 -37.61
CA SER A 420 -6.64 5.25 -38.37
C SER A 420 -8.09 5.56 -38.02
N LEU A 421 -8.30 6.54 -37.16
CA LEU A 421 -9.60 7.13 -36.83
C LEU A 421 -9.85 8.32 -37.75
N THR A 422 -11.11 8.52 -38.12
CA THR A 422 -11.54 9.69 -38.92
C THR A 422 -11.73 10.90 -38.02
N TYR A 423 -11.75 12.10 -38.68
CA TYR A 423 -12.04 13.36 -37.99
C TYR A 423 -13.41 13.35 -37.31
N GLU A 424 -14.40 12.70 -37.94
CA GLU A 424 -15.77 12.59 -37.45
C GLU A 424 -15.88 11.69 -36.20
N GLU A 425 -15.19 10.55 -36.23
CA GLU A 425 -15.15 9.63 -35.08
C GLU A 425 -14.52 10.29 -33.86
N VAL A 426 -13.35 10.92 -34.02
CA VAL A 426 -12.65 11.63 -32.94
C VAL A 426 -13.51 12.82 -32.46
N GLY A 427 -14.08 13.60 -33.39
CA GLY A 427 -14.94 14.73 -33.04
C GLY A 427 -16.18 14.33 -32.26
N LYS A 428 -16.80 13.18 -32.60
CA LYS A 428 -17.95 12.64 -31.87
C LYS A 428 -17.58 12.26 -30.45
N ILE A 429 -16.45 11.54 -30.26
CA ILE A 429 -15.96 11.17 -28.92
C ILE A 429 -15.75 12.41 -28.06
N LEU A 430 -14.99 13.39 -28.58
CA LEU A 430 -14.67 14.60 -27.83
C LEU A 430 -15.89 15.45 -27.47
N THR A 431 -16.87 15.53 -28.38
CA THR A 431 -18.12 16.26 -28.14
C THR A 431 -18.96 15.58 -27.04
N HIS A 432 -18.97 14.25 -26.96
CA HIS A 432 -19.66 13.53 -25.88
C HIS A 432 -18.98 13.71 -24.50
N LEU A 433 -17.71 14.14 -24.50
CA LEU A 433 -16.96 14.52 -23.29
C LEU A 433 -17.05 16.01 -22.98
N ASP A 434 -18.01 16.73 -23.58
CA ASP A 434 -18.20 18.19 -23.45
C ASP A 434 -16.98 19.03 -23.85
N ILE A 435 -16.06 18.50 -24.68
CA ILE A 435 -14.90 19.23 -25.20
C ILE A 435 -15.34 20.05 -26.43
N GLU A 436 -15.20 21.38 -26.34
CA GLU A 436 -15.46 22.24 -27.46
C GLU A 436 -14.43 22.06 -28.58
N LEU A 437 -14.89 21.90 -29.80
CA LEU A 437 -14.05 21.63 -30.97
C LEU A 437 -14.18 22.70 -32.03
N LYS A 438 -13.03 23.27 -32.47
CA LYS A 438 -12.96 24.25 -33.57
C LYS A 438 -11.99 23.75 -34.64
N PRO A 439 -12.44 23.52 -35.89
CA PRO A 439 -11.55 23.13 -36.98
C PRO A 439 -10.52 24.21 -37.27
N LEU A 440 -9.23 23.81 -37.45
CA LEU A 440 -8.17 24.74 -37.89
C LEU A 440 -7.70 24.49 -39.33
N GLY A 441 -8.17 23.42 -39.98
CA GLY A 441 -7.69 22.92 -41.28
C GLY A 441 -6.55 21.90 -41.17
N ASP A 442 -6.18 21.30 -42.30
CA ASP A 442 -5.06 20.33 -42.44
C ASP A 442 -5.06 19.20 -41.39
N GLY A 443 -6.23 18.68 -41.05
CA GLY A 443 -6.38 17.62 -40.04
C GLY A 443 -6.05 18.07 -38.60
N THR A 444 -6.03 19.37 -38.34
CA THR A 444 -5.86 19.93 -37.00
C THR A 444 -7.15 20.51 -36.46
N MET A 445 -7.31 20.48 -35.16
CA MET A 445 -8.44 21.03 -34.43
C MET A 445 -7.99 21.70 -33.12
N LEU A 446 -8.60 22.83 -32.79
CA LEU A 446 -8.46 23.47 -31.49
C LEU A 446 -9.51 22.92 -30.56
N LEU A 447 -9.10 22.45 -29.40
CA LEU A 447 -9.94 21.87 -28.37
C LEU A 447 -9.90 22.73 -27.12
N ILE A 448 -11.08 22.92 -26.50
CA ILE A 448 -11.23 23.67 -25.27
C ILE A 448 -11.98 22.74 -24.28
N PRO A 449 -11.27 22.12 -23.32
CA PRO A 449 -11.88 21.25 -22.32
C PRO A 449 -12.86 22.01 -21.43
N PRO A 450 -13.87 21.32 -20.86
CA PRO A 450 -14.76 21.91 -19.86
C PRO A 450 -14.00 22.22 -18.56
N SER A 451 -14.52 23.15 -17.76
CA SER A 451 -13.84 23.65 -16.54
C SER A 451 -13.58 22.57 -15.47
N TYR A 452 -14.43 21.54 -15.43
CA TYR A 452 -14.28 20.42 -14.51
C TYR A 452 -13.16 19.43 -14.92
N ARG A 453 -12.59 19.54 -16.13
CA ARG A 453 -11.49 18.71 -16.65
C ARG A 453 -10.17 19.51 -16.61
N ALA A 454 -9.74 19.87 -15.41
CA ALA A 454 -8.49 20.60 -15.20
C ALA A 454 -7.23 19.77 -15.53
N ASP A 455 -7.35 18.47 -15.66
CA ASP A 455 -6.32 17.52 -16.06
C ASP A 455 -5.96 17.62 -17.55
N LEU A 456 -6.87 18.07 -18.41
CA LEU A 456 -6.66 18.17 -19.85
C LEU A 456 -5.90 19.44 -20.21
N THR A 457 -4.59 19.32 -20.39
CA THR A 457 -3.69 20.47 -20.64
C THR A 457 -2.85 20.36 -21.91
N ARG A 458 -2.70 19.17 -22.47
CA ARG A 458 -1.81 18.88 -23.60
C ARG A 458 -2.40 17.82 -24.53
N PRO A 459 -1.87 17.68 -25.77
CA PRO A 459 -2.40 16.72 -26.75
C PRO A 459 -2.40 15.25 -26.26
N ALA A 460 -1.42 14.85 -25.43
CA ALA A 460 -1.36 13.48 -24.92
C ALA A 460 -2.57 13.14 -24.02
N ASP A 461 -3.07 14.14 -23.27
CA ASP A 461 -4.25 13.95 -22.41
C ASP A 461 -5.51 13.72 -23.28
N ILE A 462 -5.56 14.36 -24.43
CA ILE A 462 -6.66 14.14 -25.41
C ILE A 462 -6.53 12.78 -26.09
N TYR A 463 -5.29 12.29 -26.33
CA TYR A 463 -5.10 10.93 -26.87
C TYR A 463 -5.68 9.88 -25.92
N GLU A 464 -5.45 10.03 -24.63
CA GLU A 464 -6.02 9.19 -23.58
C GLU A 464 -7.55 9.20 -23.63
N GLU A 465 -8.18 10.38 -23.69
CA GLU A 465 -9.64 10.53 -23.78
C GLU A 465 -10.22 9.78 -25.00
N VAL A 466 -9.57 9.94 -26.16
CA VAL A 466 -10.01 9.26 -27.38
C VAL A 466 -9.85 7.75 -27.24
N ILE A 467 -8.72 7.25 -26.73
CA ILE A 467 -8.44 5.82 -26.62
C ILE A 467 -9.41 5.14 -25.64
N ARG A 468 -9.60 5.72 -24.44
CA ARG A 468 -10.46 5.11 -23.41
C ARG A 468 -11.92 5.03 -23.85
N MET A 469 -12.43 6.03 -24.58
CA MET A 469 -13.79 6.03 -25.11
C MET A 469 -13.96 5.21 -26.38
N TYR A 470 -12.92 5.11 -27.23
CA TYR A 470 -12.89 4.22 -28.37
C TYR A 470 -12.86 2.75 -27.93
N GLY A 471 -12.23 2.47 -26.77
CA GLY A 471 -12.05 1.15 -26.18
C GLY A 471 -10.70 0.51 -26.55
N PHE A 472 -9.94 0.15 -25.55
CA PHE A 472 -8.62 -0.51 -25.71
C PHE A 472 -8.72 -1.82 -26.49
N ASP A 473 -9.80 -2.59 -26.31
CA ASP A 473 -10.03 -3.88 -26.99
C ASP A 473 -10.22 -3.73 -28.50
N ASN A 474 -10.52 -2.52 -28.99
CA ASN A 474 -10.63 -2.23 -30.41
C ASN A 474 -9.28 -1.92 -31.08
N ILE A 475 -8.19 -1.94 -30.31
CA ILE A 475 -6.82 -1.66 -30.78
C ILE A 475 -6.07 -2.99 -30.87
N GLU A 476 -5.67 -3.36 -32.08
CA GLU A 476 -4.93 -4.58 -32.33
C GLU A 476 -3.51 -4.54 -31.73
N ALA A 477 -3.18 -5.52 -30.89
CA ALA A 477 -1.83 -5.69 -30.39
C ALA A 477 -0.87 -6.08 -31.54
N LYS A 478 0.17 -5.26 -31.76
CA LYS A 478 1.19 -5.50 -32.79
C LYS A 478 2.55 -5.72 -32.15
N ILE A 479 3.26 -6.73 -32.63
CA ILE A 479 4.66 -6.93 -32.25
C ILE A 479 5.48 -5.83 -32.91
N PRO A 480 6.27 -5.05 -32.16
CA PRO A 480 7.10 -4.01 -32.73
C PRO A 480 8.19 -4.61 -33.62
N VAL A 481 8.37 -4.03 -34.80
CA VAL A 481 9.48 -4.39 -35.69
C VAL A 481 10.68 -3.53 -35.31
N MET A 482 11.74 -4.17 -34.84
CA MET A 482 12.98 -3.50 -34.44
C MET A 482 14.19 -4.29 -34.94
N SER A 483 15.30 -3.62 -35.19
CA SER A 483 16.58 -4.29 -35.41
C SER A 483 17.04 -4.94 -34.12
N ILE A 484 17.39 -6.22 -34.21
CA ILE A 484 18.00 -6.93 -33.06
C ILE A 484 19.49 -6.60 -33.06
N GLU A 485 19.90 -5.74 -32.16
CA GLU A 485 21.29 -5.56 -31.81
C GLU A 485 21.63 -6.45 -30.62
N SER A 486 22.79 -7.14 -30.71
CA SER A 486 23.25 -7.91 -29.55
C SER A 486 23.65 -6.95 -28.43
N GLY A 487 22.80 -6.77 -27.49
CA GLY A 487 23.14 -6.04 -26.25
C GLY A 487 24.12 -6.84 -25.39
N GLU A 488 25.05 -6.16 -24.73
CA GLU A 488 25.87 -6.80 -23.70
C GLU A 488 25.03 -6.95 -22.43
N GLU A 489 24.98 -8.17 -21.88
CA GLU A 489 24.37 -8.43 -20.59
C GLU A 489 25.10 -7.64 -19.50
N ASN A 490 24.40 -6.92 -18.64
CA ASN A 490 25.00 -6.21 -17.51
C ASN A 490 25.87 -7.17 -16.67
N THR A 491 27.14 -6.81 -16.47
CA THR A 491 28.15 -7.66 -15.83
C THR A 491 27.71 -8.13 -14.44
N ASN A 492 27.09 -7.26 -13.64
CA ASN A 492 26.62 -7.61 -12.30
C ASN A 492 25.53 -8.68 -12.35
N PHE A 493 24.60 -8.55 -13.29
CA PHE A 493 23.51 -9.51 -13.48
C PHE A 493 24.06 -10.88 -13.95
N LYS A 494 24.94 -10.86 -14.94
CA LYS A 494 25.61 -12.05 -15.46
C LYS A 494 26.37 -12.81 -14.37
N ILE A 495 27.18 -12.10 -13.58
CA ILE A 495 27.95 -12.72 -12.50
C ILE A 495 27.04 -13.24 -11.39
N SER A 496 26.02 -12.48 -11.00
CA SER A 496 25.04 -12.94 -10.00
C SER A 496 24.35 -14.24 -10.44
N ARG A 497 24.01 -14.36 -11.72
CA ARG A 497 23.46 -15.59 -12.28
C ARG A 497 24.43 -16.75 -12.20
N ILE A 498 25.71 -16.54 -12.59
CA ILE A 498 26.75 -17.56 -12.50
C ILE A 498 26.95 -18.01 -11.06
N VAL A 499 27.06 -17.07 -10.12
CA VAL A 499 27.23 -17.38 -8.68
C VAL A 499 26.04 -18.19 -8.16
N ARG A 500 24.83 -17.80 -8.53
CA ARG A 500 23.60 -18.52 -8.14
C ARG A 500 23.62 -19.98 -8.62
N GLU A 501 23.98 -20.20 -9.88
CA GLU A 501 24.07 -21.56 -10.41
C GLU A 501 25.15 -22.37 -9.71
N ILE A 502 26.32 -21.83 -9.45
CA ILE A 502 27.39 -22.51 -8.70
C ILE A 502 26.90 -22.91 -7.29
N LEU A 503 26.25 -22.00 -6.56
CA LEU A 503 25.77 -22.30 -5.20
C LEU A 503 24.66 -23.36 -5.21
N LYS A 504 23.77 -23.33 -6.19
CA LYS A 504 22.75 -24.37 -6.40
C LYS A 504 23.36 -25.73 -6.75
N GLU A 505 24.39 -25.76 -7.63
CA GLU A 505 25.12 -26.98 -7.97
C GLU A 505 25.79 -27.63 -6.74
N MET A 506 26.19 -26.80 -5.75
CA MET A 506 26.71 -27.28 -4.45
C MET A 506 25.61 -27.71 -3.47
N GLY A 507 24.35 -27.66 -3.88
CA GLY A 507 23.21 -28.11 -3.08
C GLY A 507 22.70 -27.10 -2.05
N LEU A 508 23.03 -25.80 -2.20
CA LEU A 508 22.45 -24.77 -1.34
C LEU A 508 21.09 -24.30 -1.87
N ASN A 509 20.23 -23.88 -0.97
CA ASN A 509 18.92 -23.31 -1.28
C ASN A 509 18.96 -21.78 -1.21
N GLU A 510 18.46 -21.11 -2.27
CA GLU A 510 18.35 -19.66 -2.27
C GLU A 510 17.18 -19.20 -1.39
N VAL A 511 17.40 -18.16 -0.61
CA VAL A 511 16.38 -17.45 0.15
C VAL A 511 16.34 -15.98 -0.25
N ILE A 512 15.16 -15.37 -0.15
CA ILE A 512 14.93 -13.95 -0.43
C ILE A 512 14.31 -13.34 0.81
N ASN A 513 14.97 -12.31 1.34
CA ASN A 513 14.54 -11.61 2.55
C ASN A 513 14.30 -10.12 2.28
N TYR A 514 13.53 -9.48 3.16
CA TYR A 514 13.37 -8.03 3.14
C TYR A 514 14.71 -7.32 3.39
N SER A 515 14.88 -6.16 2.77
CA SER A 515 16.05 -5.30 2.99
C SER A 515 16.00 -4.52 4.31
N PHE A 516 14.92 -4.65 5.04
CA PHE A 516 14.68 -4.00 6.33
C PHE A 516 14.86 -4.98 7.47
N ILE A 517 15.40 -4.49 8.59
CA ILE A 517 15.63 -5.26 9.81
C ILE A 517 15.24 -4.43 11.04
N PRO A 518 15.00 -5.06 12.21
CA PRO A 518 14.61 -4.36 13.43
C PRO A 518 15.70 -3.41 13.97
N LYS A 519 15.26 -2.34 14.63
CA LYS A 519 16.16 -1.32 15.20
C LYS A 519 17.13 -1.89 16.24
N PHE A 520 16.73 -2.85 17.06
CA PHE A 520 17.59 -3.47 18.08
C PHE A 520 18.84 -4.14 17.50
N THR A 521 18.82 -4.51 16.22
CA THR A 521 19.95 -5.14 15.53
C THR A 521 21.15 -4.20 15.42
N LYS A 522 20.95 -2.89 15.49
CA LYS A 522 22.04 -1.89 15.51
C LYS A 522 22.97 -2.11 16.69
N GLU A 523 22.43 -2.32 17.87
CA GLU A 523 23.19 -2.60 19.09
C GLU A 523 23.69 -4.04 19.12
N LEU A 524 22.84 -5.01 18.80
CA LEU A 524 23.17 -6.44 18.82
C LEU A 524 24.41 -6.79 17.99
N PHE A 525 24.50 -6.23 16.79
CA PHE A 525 25.61 -6.48 15.87
C PHE A 525 26.70 -5.40 15.89
N ASN A 526 26.53 -4.37 16.70
CA ASN A 526 27.45 -3.22 16.83
C ASN A 526 27.73 -2.53 15.48
N PHE A 527 26.68 -2.15 14.77
CA PHE A 527 26.82 -1.55 13.43
C PHE A 527 27.32 -0.09 13.42
N GLY A 528 27.33 0.61 14.55
CA GLY A 528 27.71 2.02 14.62
C GLY A 528 26.72 2.96 13.92
N ASP A 529 27.20 4.14 13.52
CA ASP A 529 26.36 5.21 12.93
C ASP A 529 26.20 5.12 11.40
N GLU A 530 26.80 4.10 10.78
CA GLU A 530 26.68 3.88 9.32
C GLU A 530 25.32 3.29 8.91
N VAL A 531 24.40 3.10 9.84
CA VAL A 531 23.09 2.52 9.60
C VAL A 531 22.11 3.57 9.08
N ILE A 532 21.28 3.20 8.10
CA ILE A 532 20.19 4.04 7.57
C ILE A 532 18.92 3.69 8.31
N GLU A 533 18.38 4.63 9.08
CA GLU A 533 17.10 4.51 9.75
C GLU A 533 15.96 4.97 8.83
N ILE A 534 14.84 4.22 8.82
CA ILE A 534 13.65 4.58 8.06
C ILE A 534 12.83 5.59 8.88
N LYS A 535 12.46 6.70 8.27
CA LYS A 535 11.74 7.80 8.94
C LYS A 535 10.35 7.38 9.45
N ASN A 536 9.61 6.60 8.63
CA ASN A 536 8.27 6.09 8.97
C ASN A 536 8.19 4.60 8.62
N PRO A 537 8.76 3.71 9.45
CA PRO A 537 8.73 2.28 9.18
C PRO A 537 7.31 1.72 9.34
N LEU A 538 6.97 0.70 8.54
CA LEU A 538 5.70 -0.01 8.66
C LEU A 538 5.54 -0.72 10.02
N SER A 539 6.65 -1.15 10.61
CA SER A 539 6.72 -1.74 11.94
C SER A 539 8.12 -1.55 12.52
N GLU A 540 8.30 -1.78 13.81
CA GLU A 540 9.62 -1.79 14.47
C GLU A 540 10.57 -2.85 13.88
N ASP A 541 10.01 -3.93 13.34
CA ASP A 541 10.77 -4.99 12.68
C ASP A 541 11.36 -4.56 11.32
N MET A 542 10.94 -3.41 10.79
CA MET A 542 11.38 -2.87 9.50
C MET A 542 11.96 -1.46 9.63
N ALA A 543 12.64 -1.16 10.75
CA ALA A 543 13.04 0.19 11.12
C ALA A 543 14.36 0.67 10.50
N ILE A 544 15.27 -0.24 10.08
CA ILE A 544 16.56 0.10 9.50
C ILE A 544 16.85 -0.70 8.25
N MET A 545 17.63 -0.13 7.33
CA MET A 545 18.14 -0.86 6.17
C MET A 545 19.32 -1.73 6.58
N ARG A 546 19.33 -3.00 6.12
CA ARG A 546 20.32 -4.01 6.53
C ARG A 546 21.73 -3.69 6.02
N PRO A 547 22.77 -3.60 6.88
CA PRO A 547 24.16 -3.46 6.47
C PRO A 547 24.84 -4.80 6.21
N THR A 548 24.20 -5.92 6.56
CA THR A 548 24.67 -7.30 6.40
C THR A 548 23.48 -8.24 6.15
N LEU A 549 23.73 -9.39 5.53
CA LEU A 549 22.76 -10.47 5.34
C LEU A 549 22.62 -11.38 6.58
N LEU A 550 23.47 -11.19 7.60
CA LEU A 550 23.58 -12.06 8.78
C LEU A 550 22.24 -12.20 9.53
N TYR A 551 21.59 -11.08 9.86
CA TYR A 551 20.32 -11.10 10.60
C TYR A 551 19.25 -11.92 9.88
N SER A 552 19.07 -11.64 8.59
CA SER A 552 18.05 -12.29 7.77
C SER A 552 18.27 -13.81 7.69
N LEU A 553 19.53 -14.23 7.47
CA LEU A 553 19.88 -15.65 7.36
C LEU A 553 19.78 -16.38 8.70
N ILE A 554 20.17 -15.77 9.84
CA ILE A 554 19.95 -16.37 11.17
C ILE A 554 18.44 -16.53 11.42
N THR A 555 17.64 -15.55 11.05
CA THR A 555 16.17 -15.61 11.22
C THR A 555 15.57 -16.77 10.40
N ASN A 556 16.01 -16.94 9.15
CA ASN A 556 15.59 -18.11 8.35
C ASN A 556 15.94 -19.42 9.02
N VAL A 557 17.16 -19.57 9.57
CA VAL A 557 17.57 -20.78 10.29
C VAL A 557 16.70 -21.00 11.53
N ARG A 558 16.52 -19.98 12.36
CA ARG A 558 15.65 -20.04 13.56
C ARG A 558 14.23 -20.53 13.21
N ASP A 559 13.65 -19.94 12.18
CA ASP A 559 12.27 -20.23 11.78
C ASP A 559 12.11 -21.65 11.21
N ASN A 560 13.16 -22.18 10.57
CA ASN A 560 13.20 -23.56 10.11
C ASN A 560 13.43 -24.55 11.27
N ILE A 561 14.34 -24.25 12.20
CA ILE A 561 14.57 -25.05 13.39
C ILE A 561 13.27 -25.17 14.22
N ASN A 562 12.52 -24.07 14.38
CA ASN A 562 11.23 -24.08 15.07
C ASN A 562 10.18 -24.98 14.37
N ARG A 563 10.41 -25.32 13.10
CA ARG A 563 9.61 -26.27 12.31
C ARG A 563 10.28 -27.66 12.19
N ASN A 564 11.24 -27.96 13.07
CA ASN A 564 12.02 -29.21 13.09
C ASN A 564 12.85 -29.50 11.82
N GLN A 565 13.27 -28.42 11.10
CA GLN A 565 14.23 -28.49 10.00
C GLN A 565 15.56 -27.94 10.49
N THR A 566 16.52 -28.82 10.83
CA THR A 566 17.81 -28.42 11.41
C THR A 566 18.94 -28.42 10.38
N ASP A 567 18.87 -29.31 9.39
CA ASP A 567 19.92 -29.52 8.38
C ASP A 567 19.73 -28.56 7.21
N LEU A 568 20.39 -27.42 7.26
CA LEU A 568 20.15 -26.30 6.35
C LEU A 568 21.43 -25.84 5.65
N LYS A 569 21.31 -25.62 4.34
CA LYS A 569 22.32 -24.98 3.48
C LYS A 569 21.63 -23.85 2.74
N LEU A 570 21.69 -22.63 3.25
CA LEU A 570 20.98 -21.49 2.69
C LEU A 570 21.96 -20.45 2.15
N PHE A 571 21.57 -19.77 1.07
CA PHE A 571 22.29 -18.60 0.58
C PHE A 571 21.33 -17.50 0.12
N GLU A 572 21.84 -16.28 0.14
CA GLU A 572 21.16 -15.09 -0.40
C GLU A 572 22.15 -14.24 -1.19
N ILE A 573 21.76 -13.78 -2.38
CA ILE A 573 22.49 -12.79 -3.17
C ILE A 573 21.65 -11.52 -3.21
N SER A 574 22.05 -10.51 -2.44
CA SER A 574 21.23 -9.32 -2.30
C SER A 574 22.04 -8.09 -1.88
N LYS A 575 21.40 -6.92 -1.97
CA LYS A 575 22.00 -5.65 -1.58
C LYS A 575 22.01 -5.47 -0.06
N THR A 576 23.05 -4.81 0.40
CA THR A 576 23.20 -4.25 1.75
C THR A 576 23.47 -2.75 1.65
N PHE A 577 23.17 -2.02 2.71
CA PHE A 577 23.10 -0.56 2.68
C PHE A 577 23.90 0.05 3.81
N LYS A 578 24.65 1.13 3.50
CA LYS A 578 25.39 1.92 4.47
C LYS A 578 25.25 3.40 4.20
N ASN A 579 25.21 4.19 5.27
CA ASN A 579 25.19 5.64 5.19
C ASN A 579 26.62 6.16 5.02
N LEU A 580 26.82 7.08 4.07
CA LEU A 580 28.11 7.75 3.85
C LEU A 580 28.28 9.06 4.63
N GLY A 581 27.23 9.51 5.36
CA GLY A 581 27.17 10.81 5.98
C GLY A 581 26.87 11.96 5.00
N ALA A 582 26.72 13.17 5.53
CA ALA A 582 26.28 14.35 4.79
C ALA A 582 27.23 14.84 3.67
N GLU A 583 28.46 14.33 3.62
CA GLU A 583 29.49 14.79 2.67
C GLU A 583 29.30 14.32 1.22
N LYS A 584 28.36 13.37 0.97
CA LYS A 584 28.08 12.82 -0.37
C LYS A 584 26.58 12.75 -0.66
N ASP A 585 25.91 13.87 -0.75
CA ASP A 585 24.51 14.01 -1.19
C ASP A 585 23.48 13.12 -0.45
N GLY A 586 23.83 12.58 0.71
CA GLY A 586 22.93 11.73 1.53
C GLY A 586 22.53 10.39 0.90
N LEU A 587 23.19 9.96 -0.18
CA LEU A 587 22.91 8.69 -0.84
C LEU A 587 23.54 7.51 -0.08
N ALA A 588 22.83 6.38 -0.08
CA ALA A 588 23.32 5.13 0.48
C ALA A 588 24.39 4.49 -0.42
N ILE A 589 25.42 3.87 0.21
CA ILE A 589 26.24 2.88 -0.51
C ILE A 589 25.44 1.58 -0.58
N GLU A 590 25.27 1.06 -1.78
CA GLU A 590 24.67 -0.23 -2.05
C GLU A 590 25.75 -1.23 -2.45
N ASP A 591 26.02 -2.22 -1.61
CA ASP A 591 26.89 -3.34 -1.91
C ASP A 591 26.07 -4.60 -2.21
N LEU A 592 26.32 -5.21 -3.35
CA LEU A 592 25.79 -6.55 -3.64
C LEU A 592 26.63 -7.58 -2.90
N LYS A 593 26.00 -8.40 -2.07
CA LYS A 593 26.68 -9.40 -1.25
C LYS A 593 26.12 -10.79 -1.45
N ILE A 594 26.94 -11.78 -1.14
CA ILE A 594 26.57 -13.20 -1.05
C ILE A 594 26.63 -13.57 0.42
N GLY A 595 25.53 -13.98 1.01
CA GLY A 595 25.46 -14.61 2.33
C GLY A 595 25.28 -16.11 2.22
N ILE A 596 25.99 -16.90 2.99
CA ILE A 596 25.84 -18.35 3.09
C ILE A 596 25.73 -18.71 4.57
N ILE A 597 24.77 -19.58 4.92
CA ILE A 597 24.64 -20.09 6.28
C ILE A 597 24.41 -21.61 6.25
N LEU A 598 25.14 -22.32 7.12
CA LEU A 598 25.04 -23.75 7.31
C LEU A 598 24.61 -24.07 8.75
N SER A 599 23.70 -25.03 8.89
CA SER A 599 23.23 -25.56 10.18
C SER A 599 23.03 -27.07 10.09
N GLY A 600 23.28 -27.80 11.19
CA GLY A 600 23.06 -29.23 11.29
C GLY A 600 24.08 -30.05 10.52
N ARG A 601 23.63 -30.91 9.62
CA ARG A 601 24.43 -31.93 8.92
C ARG A 601 24.32 -31.82 7.42
N GLU A 602 25.34 -32.30 6.69
CA GLU A 602 25.34 -32.33 5.26
C GLU A 602 24.31 -33.29 4.67
N ASP A 603 24.20 -34.48 5.22
CA ASP A 603 23.37 -35.56 4.69
C ASP A 603 22.29 -36.05 5.66
N LYS A 604 21.11 -36.25 5.10
CA LYS A 604 19.96 -36.77 5.82
C LYS A 604 20.12 -38.29 6.06
N ASN A 605 20.56 -38.66 7.25
CA ASN A 605 20.38 -40.03 7.84
C ASN A 605 20.48 -41.24 6.87
N LEU A 606 21.43 -41.20 5.93
CA LEU A 606 21.71 -42.39 5.13
C LEU A 606 22.45 -43.43 5.95
N TRP A 607 22.09 -44.72 5.78
CA TRP A 607 22.63 -45.83 6.56
C TRP A 607 24.14 -46.06 6.33
N ASN A 608 24.66 -45.59 5.22
CA ASN A 608 26.04 -45.79 4.73
C ASN A 608 26.95 -44.56 4.89
N GLN A 609 26.51 -43.52 5.56
CA GLN A 609 27.28 -42.29 5.78
C GLN A 609 27.48 -42.01 7.28
N SER A 610 28.65 -41.40 7.60
CA SER A 610 28.93 -40.91 8.94
C SER A 610 28.07 -39.67 9.26
N LYS A 611 27.44 -39.66 10.44
CA LYS A 611 26.66 -38.54 10.93
C LYS A 611 27.62 -37.44 11.45
N THR A 612 28.14 -36.59 10.57
CA THR A 612 29.01 -35.47 10.95
C THR A 612 28.28 -34.14 10.83
N ASP A 613 28.34 -33.36 11.90
CA ASP A 613 27.80 -32.01 11.88
C ASP A 613 28.73 -31.10 11.08
N TYR A 614 28.13 -30.05 10.44
CA TYR A 614 28.95 -29.04 9.78
C TYR A 614 29.98 -28.44 10.70
N ASN A 615 31.12 -28.06 10.12
CA ASN A 615 32.24 -27.43 10.80
C ASN A 615 32.80 -26.25 9.97
N PHE A 616 33.80 -25.57 10.51
CA PHE A 616 34.47 -24.43 9.84
C PHE A 616 35.03 -24.79 8.46
N TYR A 617 35.54 -26.01 8.29
CA TYR A 617 36.20 -26.45 7.05
C TYR A 617 35.16 -26.77 5.96
N ASP A 618 33.96 -27.17 6.29
CA ASP A 618 32.89 -27.39 5.32
C ASP A 618 32.49 -26.06 4.69
N LEU A 619 32.24 -25.01 5.50
CA LEU A 619 31.98 -23.66 5.00
C LEU A 619 33.14 -23.11 4.18
N LYS A 620 34.37 -23.33 4.64
CA LYS A 620 35.60 -22.96 3.91
C LYS A 620 35.64 -23.65 2.55
N GLY A 621 35.31 -24.94 2.47
CA GLY A 621 35.25 -25.70 1.22
C GLY A 621 34.25 -25.13 0.22
N TYR A 622 33.06 -24.75 0.65
CA TYR A 622 32.07 -24.08 -0.18
C TYR A 622 32.62 -22.76 -0.75
N LEU A 623 33.30 -21.97 0.06
CA LEU A 623 33.88 -20.67 -0.37
C LEU A 623 35.06 -20.88 -1.33
N GLU A 624 35.95 -21.82 -1.06
CA GLU A 624 37.10 -22.14 -1.92
C GLU A 624 36.63 -22.63 -3.28
N PHE A 625 35.63 -23.52 -3.33
CA PHE A 625 35.04 -23.99 -4.56
C PHE A 625 34.40 -22.85 -5.37
N LEU A 626 33.63 -21.97 -4.72
CA LEU A 626 33.01 -20.80 -5.36
C LEU A 626 34.10 -19.88 -5.96
N LEU A 627 35.16 -19.55 -5.22
CA LEU A 627 36.26 -18.71 -5.69
C LEU A 627 37.02 -19.36 -6.85
N GLU A 628 37.24 -20.66 -6.80
CA GLU A 628 37.88 -21.42 -7.86
C GLU A 628 37.06 -21.40 -9.15
N ARG A 629 35.75 -21.67 -9.05
CA ARG A 629 34.80 -21.61 -10.19
C ARG A 629 34.72 -20.21 -10.81
N LEU A 630 34.97 -19.17 -10.03
CA LEU A 630 35.07 -17.77 -10.49
C LEU A 630 36.46 -17.36 -10.96
N ASN A 631 37.43 -18.31 -11.02
CA ASN A 631 38.82 -18.09 -11.32
C ASN A 631 39.52 -17.04 -10.42
N VAL A 632 39.13 -16.95 -9.15
CA VAL A 632 39.73 -16.10 -8.14
C VAL A 632 40.68 -16.95 -7.30
N THR A 633 41.93 -17.11 -7.77
CA THR A 633 42.93 -18.03 -7.17
C THR A 633 43.92 -17.34 -6.23
N ARG A 634 44.03 -16.00 -6.26
CA ARG A 634 45.02 -15.24 -5.46
C ARG A 634 44.31 -14.51 -4.31
N TYR A 635 44.07 -15.20 -3.22
CA TYR A 635 43.54 -14.64 -1.98
C TYR A 635 44.35 -15.11 -0.76
N SER A 636 44.12 -14.46 0.37
CA SER A 636 44.68 -14.83 1.66
C SER A 636 43.60 -14.88 2.73
N LEU A 637 43.80 -15.75 3.69
CA LEU A 637 42.94 -15.85 4.88
C LEU A 637 43.71 -15.26 6.08
N THR A 638 43.07 -14.38 6.80
CA THR A 638 43.59 -13.77 8.03
C THR A 638 42.61 -13.95 9.17
N ARG A 639 43.10 -13.98 10.43
CA ARG A 639 42.20 -14.11 11.59
C ARG A 639 41.19 -12.95 11.66
N LEU A 640 39.93 -13.27 11.78
CA LEU A 640 38.86 -12.27 11.95
C LEU A 640 38.77 -11.83 13.43
N LYS A 641 38.73 -10.52 13.65
CA LYS A 641 38.41 -9.95 14.96
C LYS A 641 37.01 -9.29 14.91
N ASN A 642 35.98 -10.09 15.09
CA ASN A 642 34.59 -9.64 15.07
C ASN A 642 33.78 -10.34 16.18
N PRO A 643 33.11 -9.62 17.08
CA PRO A 643 32.39 -10.21 18.22
C PRO A 643 31.24 -11.14 17.83
N ASN A 644 30.75 -11.03 16.60
CA ASN A 644 29.66 -11.90 16.10
C ASN A 644 30.14 -13.31 15.74
N PHE A 645 31.46 -13.52 15.67
CA PHE A 645 32.06 -14.81 15.32
C PHE A 645 32.88 -15.41 16.46
N HIS A 646 33.00 -16.74 16.45
CA HIS A 646 33.85 -17.46 17.38
C HIS A 646 35.34 -17.14 17.10
N PRO A 647 36.11 -16.68 18.10
CA PRO A 647 37.47 -16.18 17.88
C PRO A 647 38.47 -17.23 17.37
N GLY A 648 38.20 -18.51 17.64
CA GLY A 648 39.05 -19.64 17.20
C GLY A 648 38.65 -20.28 15.87
N ALA A 649 37.51 -19.88 15.30
CA ALA A 649 36.95 -20.52 14.12
C ALA A 649 36.34 -19.47 13.15
N SER A 650 37.14 -18.42 12.82
CA SER A 650 36.69 -17.36 11.92
C SER A 650 37.88 -16.73 11.16
N ALA A 651 37.60 -16.27 9.94
CA ALA A 651 38.61 -15.69 9.06
C ALA A 651 38.03 -14.58 8.15
N GLU A 652 38.92 -13.67 7.74
CA GLU A 652 38.70 -12.72 6.65
C GLU A 652 39.32 -13.25 5.36
N ILE A 653 38.68 -12.97 4.23
CA ILE A 653 39.20 -13.26 2.89
C ILE A 653 39.71 -11.95 2.29
N LYS A 654 40.99 -11.90 1.92
CA LYS A 654 41.63 -10.70 1.35
C LYS A 654 42.21 -10.98 -0.03
N ILE A 655 42.08 -10.02 -0.92
CA ILE A 655 42.81 -9.95 -2.20
C ILE A 655 43.58 -8.65 -2.23
N GLY A 656 44.93 -8.73 -2.07
CA GLY A 656 45.74 -7.54 -1.82
C GLY A 656 45.29 -6.86 -0.51
N GLU A 657 44.93 -5.58 -0.58
CA GLU A 657 44.45 -4.80 0.56
C GLU A 657 42.89 -4.89 0.71
N ASP A 658 42.21 -5.36 -0.30
CA ASP A 658 40.74 -5.44 -0.27
C ASP A 658 40.26 -6.62 0.57
N VAL A 659 39.48 -6.34 1.63
CA VAL A 659 38.67 -7.35 2.35
C VAL A 659 37.43 -7.62 1.51
N ILE A 660 37.37 -8.83 0.95
CA ILE A 660 36.25 -9.26 0.09
C ILE A 660 35.19 -10.07 0.81
N GLY A 661 35.50 -10.56 2.00
CA GLY A 661 34.53 -11.30 2.78
C GLY A 661 35.00 -11.72 4.15
N VAL A 662 34.06 -12.23 4.93
CA VAL A 662 34.28 -12.81 6.27
C VAL A 662 33.52 -14.12 6.38
N PHE A 663 34.06 -15.07 7.14
CA PHE A 663 33.35 -16.32 7.39
C PHE A 663 33.79 -16.98 8.69
N GLY A 664 32.97 -17.86 9.23
CA GLY A 664 33.31 -18.65 10.41
C GLY A 664 32.10 -19.18 11.16
N GLU A 665 32.37 -19.79 12.30
CA GLU A 665 31.36 -20.18 13.29
C GLU A 665 30.83 -18.91 13.97
N LEU A 666 29.51 -18.77 14.06
CA LEU A 666 28.90 -17.66 14.79
C LEU A 666 29.13 -17.82 16.31
N HIS A 667 29.27 -16.69 17.00
CA HIS A 667 29.52 -16.69 18.42
C HIS A 667 28.31 -17.29 19.18
N PRO A 668 28.51 -18.21 20.15
CA PRO A 668 27.40 -18.86 20.88
C PRO A 668 26.44 -17.88 21.55
N ASN A 669 26.92 -16.76 22.07
CA ASN A 669 26.07 -15.74 22.68
C ASN A 669 25.08 -15.13 21.67
N LEU A 670 25.53 -14.91 20.44
CA LEU A 670 24.67 -14.41 19.37
C LEU A 670 23.59 -15.46 19.02
N ILE A 671 23.97 -16.70 18.85
CA ILE A 671 23.06 -17.80 18.51
C ILE A 671 21.99 -17.99 19.62
N ASN A 672 22.43 -17.94 20.90
CA ASN A 672 21.54 -18.02 22.06
C ASN A 672 20.53 -16.86 22.11
N TYR A 673 20.93 -15.64 21.70
CA TYR A 673 20.03 -14.49 21.60
C TYR A 673 18.82 -14.78 20.68
N PHE A 674 19.05 -15.49 19.59
CA PHE A 674 17.99 -15.91 18.66
C PHE A 674 17.21 -17.15 19.14
N GLY A 675 17.49 -17.68 20.34
CA GLY A 675 16.80 -18.83 20.90
C GLY A 675 17.24 -20.17 20.32
N ILE A 676 18.32 -20.22 19.55
CA ILE A 676 18.88 -21.43 18.97
C ILE A 676 19.86 -22.07 20.00
N LYS A 677 19.48 -23.19 20.64
CA LYS A 677 20.20 -23.72 21.82
C LYS A 677 21.13 -24.90 21.56
N ARG A 678 20.96 -25.60 20.45
CA ARG A 678 21.65 -26.92 20.24
C ARG A 678 22.49 -26.95 18.97
N GLU A 679 22.31 -26.00 18.06
CA GLU A 679 22.96 -26.01 16.75
C GLU A 679 24.12 -25.04 16.72
N LYS A 680 25.23 -25.43 16.05
CA LYS A 680 26.25 -24.51 15.62
C LYS A 680 25.87 -23.94 14.27
N LEU A 681 26.11 -22.63 14.08
CA LEU A 681 25.86 -21.97 12.81
C LEU A 681 27.17 -21.49 12.22
N PHE A 682 27.36 -21.78 10.94
CA PHE A 682 28.52 -21.32 10.17
C PHE A 682 28.04 -20.35 9.12
N PHE A 683 28.56 -19.12 9.15
CA PHE A 683 28.10 -18.03 8.28
C PHE A 683 29.26 -17.44 7.50
N ALA A 684 29.01 -17.13 6.22
CA ALA A 684 29.91 -16.37 5.35
C ALA A 684 29.17 -15.21 4.68
N GLU A 685 29.86 -14.10 4.55
CA GLU A 685 29.42 -12.97 3.74
C GLU A 685 30.54 -12.51 2.80
N LEU A 686 30.31 -12.55 1.50
CA LEU A 686 31.22 -12.04 0.47
C LEU A 686 30.67 -10.76 -0.15
N ASN A 687 31.48 -9.73 -0.30
CA ASN A 687 31.13 -8.54 -1.05
C ASN A 687 31.34 -8.79 -2.55
N LEU A 688 30.24 -9.12 -3.26
CA LEU A 688 30.29 -9.42 -4.70
C LEU A 688 30.66 -8.17 -5.51
N THR A 689 30.25 -6.97 -5.09
CA THR A 689 30.62 -5.70 -5.74
C THR A 689 32.14 -5.53 -5.79
N LYS A 690 32.86 -5.81 -4.69
CA LYS A 690 34.33 -5.79 -4.64
C LYS A 690 34.92 -6.95 -5.43
N LEU A 691 34.33 -8.14 -5.31
CA LEU A 691 34.83 -9.36 -5.93
C LEU A 691 34.81 -9.29 -7.46
N LEU A 692 33.85 -8.55 -8.06
CA LEU A 692 33.73 -8.37 -9.52
C LEU A 692 35.02 -7.94 -10.20
N LYS A 693 35.88 -7.14 -9.53
CA LYS A 693 37.17 -6.68 -10.05
C LYS A 693 38.17 -7.82 -10.30
N TYR A 694 38.00 -8.94 -9.62
CA TYR A 694 38.92 -10.07 -9.58
C TYR A 694 38.42 -11.30 -10.32
N ILE A 695 37.13 -11.35 -10.67
CA ILE A 695 36.51 -12.46 -11.39
C ILE A 695 37.02 -12.54 -12.84
N LYS A 696 37.40 -13.74 -13.26
CA LYS A 696 37.83 -14.01 -14.64
C LYS A 696 36.95 -15.11 -15.25
N ILE A 697 36.06 -14.71 -16.14
CA ILE A 697 35.11 -15.66 -16.78
C ILE A 697 35.85 -16.55 -17.82
N LYS A 698 36.99 -16.09 -18.38
CA LYS A 698 37.72 -16.85 -19.35
C LYS A 698 38.58 -17.94 -18.67
N VAL A 699 38.33 -19.17 -19.09
CA VAL A 699 39.16 -20.32 -18.65
C VAL A 699 40.49 -20.28 -19.41
N ASN A 700 41.60 -20.35 -18.65
CA ASN A 700 42.92 -20.53 -19.22
C ASN A 700 43.22 -22.03 -19.31
N TYR A 701 43.40 -22.52 -20.51
CA TYR A 701 43.79 -23.90 -20.72
C TYR A 701 45.30 -24.05 -20.39
N GLU A 702 45.63 -25.00 -19.50
CA GLU A 702 46.99 -25.49 -19.31
C GLU A 702 47.03 -26.97 -19.71
N SER A 703 48.04 -27.35 -20.51
CA SER A 703 48.21 -28.72 -20.91
C SER A 703 48.62 -29.62 -19.74
N ILE A 704 48.04 -30.81 -19.68
CA ILE A 704 48.40 -31.80 -18.67
C ILE A 704 49.88 -32.17 -18.88
N SER A 705 50.65 -32.19 -17.75
CA SER A 705 52.07 -32.60 -17.81
C SER A 705 52.20 -34.06 -18.28
N LYS A 706 53.17 -34.27 -19.16
CA LYS A 706 53.52 -35.62 -19.66
C LYS A 706 54.47 -36.37 -18.67
N TYR A 707 54.96 -35.70 -17.65
CA TYR A 707 55.95 -36.25 -16.74
C TYR A 707 55.27 -36.65 -15.42
N PRO A 708 55.74 -37.79 -14.79
CA PRO A 708 55.15 -38.30 -13.58
C PRO A 708 55.39 -37.37 -12.40
N GLU A 709 54.43 -37.38 -11.46
CA GLU A 709 54.54 -36.72 -10.17
C GLU A 709 55.30 -37.58 -9.17
N VAL A 710 55.89 -36.92 -8.16
CA VAL A 710 56.52 -37.58 -7.02
C VAL A 710 55.83 -37.12 -5.73
N LEU A 711 55.34 -38.07 -4.98
CA LEU A 711 54.65 -37.82 -3.70
C LEU A 711 55.64 -37.96 -2.53
N ARG A 712 55.62 -37.03 -1.58
CA ARG A 712 56.39 -37.08 -0.31
C ARG A 712 55.51 -36.63 0.84
N ASP A 713 55.43 -37.49 1.83
CA ASP A 713 54.71 -37.18 3.08
C ASP A 713 55.67 -36.63 4.13
N LEU A 714 55.24 -35.58 4.83
CA LEU A 714 55.98 -34.91 5.84
C LEU A 714 55.11 -34.61 7.06
N ALA A 715 55.52 -35.06 8.24
CA ALA A 715 54.86 -34.72 9.51
C ALA A 715 55.78 -33.78 10.32
N ILE A 716 55.24 -32.64 10.71
CA ILE A 716 55.97 -31.59 11.43
C ILE A 716 55.25 -31.17 12.69
N ALA A 717 56.00 -30.98 13.78
CA ALA A 717 55.52 -30.34 14.99
C ALA A 717 55.78 -28.83 14.90
N LEU A 718 54.73 -28.03 15.10
CA LEU A 718 54.70 -26.57 15.01
C LEU A 718 54.08 -25.98 16.26
N ASP A 719 54.41 -24.75 16.60
CA ASP A 719 53.69 -24.01 17.61
C ASP A 719 52.21 -23.84 17.19
N ARG A 720 51.31 -23.95 18.17
CA ARG A 720 49.87 -24.01 17.93
C ARG A 720 49.32 -22.82 17.18
N ASP A 721 49.94 -21.64 17.37
CA ASP A 721 49.48 -20.38 16.76
C ASP A 721 49.96 -20.16 15.32
N ILE A 722 50.86 -21.01 14.81
CA ILE A 722 51.34 -20.89 13.43
C ILE A 722 50.24 -21.20 12.45
N LEU A 723 49.95 -20.27 11.52
CA LEU A 723 49.01 -20.47 10.43
C LEU A 723 49.68 -21.32 9.34
N VAL A 724 49.28 -22.56 9.20
CA VAL A 724 49.87 -23.51 8.24
C VAL A 724 49.68 -23.02 6.79
N GLY A 725 48.59 -22.33 6.48
CA GLY A 725 48.36 -21.74 5.16
C GLY A 725 49.45 -20.71 4.74
N ASP A 726 49.94 -19.90 5.67
CA ASP A 726 51.02 -18.94 5.39
C ASP A 726 52.35 -19.66 5.18
N MET A 727 52.65 -20.68 5.97
CA MET A 727 53.81 -21.53 5.78
C MET A 727 53.78 -22.23 4.40
N ILE A 728 52.64 -22.80 3.99
CA ILE A 728 52.45 -23.44 2.67
C ILE A 728 52.69 -22.44 1.53
N LYS A 729 52.19 -21.20 1.66
CA LYS A 729 52.42 -20.15 0.65
C LYS A 729 53.91 -19.83 0.48
N GLU A 730 54.64 -19.73 1.56
CA GLU A 730 56.06 -19.47 1.51
C GLU A 730 56.84 -20.63 0.93
N ILE A 731 56.49 -21.86 1.31
CA ILE A 731 57.08 -23.09 0.74
C ILE A 731 56.88 -23.11 -0.78
N LYS A 732 55.64 -22.90 -1.26
CA LYS A 732 55.34 -22.87 -2.71
C LYS A 732 56.05 -21.74 -3.46
N LYS A 733 56.27 -20.59 -2.80
CA LYS A 733 57.03 -19.48 -3.40
C LYS A 733 58.51 -19.78 -3.52
N LYS A 734 59.08 -20.56 -2.59
CA LYS A 734 60.50 -20.86 -2.55
C LYS A 734 60.88 -22.09 -3.40
N VAL A 735 59.98 -23.06 -3.51
CA VAL A 735 60.19 -24.31 -4.26
C VAL A 735 59.25 -24.42 -5.42
N ALA A 736 59.69 -24.08 -6.62
CA ALA A 736 58.86 -24.02 -7.85
C ALA A 736 58.40 -25.40 -8.34
N LEU A 737 59.04 -26.50 -7.89
CA LEU A 737 58.64 -27.87 -8.25
C LEU A 737 57.36 -28.36 -7.58
N ILE A 738 56.84 -27.65 -6.58
CA ILE A 738 55.64 -28.04 -5.87
C ILE A 738 54.40 -27.74 -6.73
N GLU A 739 53.72 -28.82 -7.10
CA GLU A 739 52.42 -28.74 -7.74
C GLU A 739 51.30 -28.55 -6.71
N LYS A 740 51.28 -29.38 -5.66
CA LYS A 740 50.26 -29.41 -4.63
C LYS A 740 50.85 -29.73 -3.26
N ILE A 741 50.25 -29.19 -2.18
CA ILE A 741 50.44 -29.60 -0.81
C ILE A 741 49.08 -29.81 -0.19
N ASP A 742 48.78 -30.99 0.28
CA ASP A 742 47.55 -31.37 0.99
C ASP A 742 47.89 -31.67 2.45
N ILE A 743 47.07 -31.17 3.38
CA ILE A 743 47.13 -31.51 4.79
C ILE A 743 46.14 -32.66 5.01
N PHE A 744 46.66 -33.83 5.44
CA PHE A 744 45.79 -35.00 5.65
C PHE A 744 45.60 -35.36 7.12
N ASP A 745 46.37 -34.82 8.05
CA ASP A 745 46.17 -34.95 9.47
C ASP A 745 46.71 -33.74 10.27
N VAL A 746 45.99 -33.37 11.31
CA VAL A 746 46.37 -32.36 12.30
C VAL A 746 46.12 -32.95 13.70
N TYR A 747 47.17 -33.27 14.40
CA TYR A 747 47.06 -33.86 15.75
C TYR A 747 47.48 -32.85 16.85
N SER A 748 46.60 -32.70 17.86
CA SER A 748 46.87 -31.92 19.07
C SER A 748 46.38 -32.73 20.26
N GLY A 749 47.29 -33.53 20.86
CA GLY A 749 46.93 -34.43 21.96
C GLY A 749 48.11 -34.79 22.88
N ASP A 750 47.93 -35.70 23.81
CA ASP A 750 48.86 -36.00 24.91
C ASP A 750 50.28 -36.45 24.49
N LYS A 751 50.46 -36.76 23.20
CA LYS A 751 51.78 -37.18 22.67
C LYS A 751 52.58 -36.01 22.06
N ILE A 752 52.14 -34.80 22.27
CA ILE A 752 52.84 -33.55 21.81
C ILE A 752 52.69 -32.51 22.91
N ASP A 753 53.69 -31.61 23.01
CA ASP A 753 53.63 -30.47 23.94
C ASP A 753 52.32 -29.69 23.79
N LYS A 754 51.76 -29.27 24.90
CA LYS A 754 50.46 -28.58 24.94
C LYS A 754 50.37 -27.31 24.03
N ASP A 755 51.50 -26.68 23.78
CA ASP A 755 51.64 -25.48 22.96
C ASP A 755 51.97 -25.76 21.49
N LYS A 756 52.07 -27.09 21.14
CA LYS A 756 52.39 -27.53 19.77
C LYS A 756 51.22 -28.31 19.14
N LYS A 757 51.24 -28.36 17.81
CA LYS A 757 50.41 -29.21 16.96
C LYS A 757 51.27 -29.97 15.98
N SER A 758 50.94 -31.19 15.64
CA SER A 758 51.54 -31.96 14.55
C SER A 758 50.71 -31.79 13.30
N VAL A 759 51.34 -31.42 12.22
CA VAL A 759 50.67 -31.28 10.90
C VAL A 759 51.31 -32.28 9.96
N ALA A 760 50.52 -33.19 9.42
CA ALA A 760 50.95 -34.13 8.39
C ALA A 760 50.45 -33.63 7.03
N MET A 761 51.41 -33.50 6.09
CA MET A 761 51.12 -32.98 4.75
C MET A 761 51.73 -33.88 3.69
N SER A 762 51.00 -34.01 2.56
CA SER A 762 51.45 -34.66 1.35
C SER A 762 51.87 -33.62 0.32
N ILE A 763 53.09 -33.73 -0.14
CA ILE A 763 53.73 -32.77 -1.07
C ILE A 763 53.87 -33.45 -2.41
N VAL A 764 53.21 -32.91 -3.42
CA VAL A 764 53.31 -33.35 -4.83
C VAL A 764 54.33 -32.47 -5.55
N LEU A 765 55.41 -33.12 -5.99
CA LEU A 765 56.51 -32.51 -6.75
C LEU A 765 56.40 -32.91 -8.21
N ARG A 766 56.49 -31.97 -9.13
CA ARG A 766 56.51 -32.21 -10.59
C ARG A 766 57.25 -31.12 -11.31
N ASP A 767 57.97 -31.52 -12.38
CA ASP A 767 58.49 -30.61 -13.38
C ASP A 767 57.64 -30.72 -14.68
N LYS A 768 57.28 -29.59 -15.26
CA LYS A 768 56.48 -29.54 -16.50
C LYS A 768 57.26 -29.98 -17.73
N ASN A 769 58.61 -30.02 -17.69
CA ASN A 769 59.48 -30.18 -18.84
C ASN A 769 60.30 -31.47 -18.83
N ARG A 770 60.46 -32.12 -17.66
CA ARG A 770 61.28 -33.34 -17.51
C ARG A 770 60.83 -34.19 -16.32
N THR A 771 61.25 -35.44 -16.30
CA THR A 771 61.13 -36.33 -15.11
C THR A 771 62.07 -35.83 -14.03
N LEU A 772 61.61 -35.79 -12.77
CA LEU A 772 62.45 -35.41 -11.63
C LEU A 772 63.49 -36.48 -11.31
N THR A 773 64.71 -36.09 -10.97
CA THR A 773 65.74 -36.97 -10.43
C THR A 773 65.70 -37.00 -8.92
N ASP A 774 66.30 -38.02 -8.28
CA ASP A 774 66.39 -38.09 -6.82
C ASP A 774 67.10 -36.84 -6.22
N GLU A 775 68.07 -36.32 -6.89
CA GLU A 775 68.80 -35.07 -6.48
C GLU A 775 67.81 -33.83 -6.49
N ASP A 776 66.92 -33.73 -7.49
CA ASP A 776 65.94 -32.65 -7.53
C ASP A 776 65.00 -32.76 -6.36
N ILE A 777 64.54 -33.96 -6.06
CA ILE A 777 63.62 -34.24 -4.98
C ILE A 777 64.25 -33.93 -3.61
N ASP A 778 65.43 -34.43 -3.38
CA ASP A 778 66.18 -34.19 -2.12
C ASP A 778 66.45 -32.69 -1.90
N LYS A 779 66.85 -32.00 -2.94
CA LYS A 779 67.05 -30.55 -2.90
C LYS A 779 65.78 -29.79 -2.55
N ALA A 780 64.66 -30.17 -3.18
CA ALA A 780 63.36 -29.56 -2.89
C ALA A 780 62.95 -29.83 -1.44
N MET A 781 63.06 -31.08 -0.98
CA MET A 781 62.68 -31.45 0.39
C MET A 781 63.61 -30.79 1.44
N ASN A 782 64.92 -30.76 1.22
CA ASN A 782 65.84 -30.05 2.13
C ASN A 782 65.54 -28.57 2.22
N THR A 783 65.23 -27.90 1.10
CA THR A 783 64.80 -26.49 1.10
C THR A 783 63.52 -26.27 1.91
N ILE A 784 62.55 -27.20 1.80
CA ILE A 784 61.31 -27.14 2.58
C ILE A 784 61.61 -27.28 4.08
N LEU A 785 62.43 -28.27 4.44
CA LEU A 785 62.77 -28.55 5.84
C LEU A 785 63.55 -27.42 6.50
N GLU A 786 64.52 -26.84 5.78
CA GLU A 786 65.24 -25.66 6.23
C GLU A 786 64.32 -24.46 6.48
N LEU A 787 63.43 -24.19 5.54
CA LEU A 787 62.48 -23.09 5.68
C LEU A 787 61.54 -23.29 6.88
N ILE A 788 61.02 -24.53 7.07
CA ILE A 788 60.17 -24.88 8.21
C ILE A 788 60.93 -24.72 9.52
N LYS A 789 62.17 -25.17 9.59
CA LYS A 789 62.99 -25.07 10.78
C LYS A 789 63.39 -23.64 11.12
N ASP A 790 63.91 -22.90 10.14
CA ASP A 790 64.49 -21.60 10.38
C ASP A 790 63.45 -20.49 10.65
N LYS A 791 62.30 -20.58 9.98
CA LYS A 791 61.29 -19.52 10.05
C LYS A 791 60.12 -19.86 10.99
N TYR A 792 59.80 -21.16 11.09
CA TYR A 792 58.60 -21.58 11.84
C TYR A 792 58.95 -22.44 13.06
N ASN A 793 60.27 -22.59 13.36
CA ASN A 793 60.75 -23.40 14.46
C ASN A 793 60.11 -24.81 14.48
N GLY A 794 59.84 -25.32 13.25
CA GLY A 794 59.19 -26.64 13.09
C GLY A 794 60.14 -27.79 13.19
N GLU A 795 59.71 -28.89 13.85
CA GLU A 795 60.51 -30.10 14.05
C GLU A 795 59.85 -31.25 13.30
N ILE A 796 60.69 -32.09 12.62
CA ILE A 796 60.18 -33.31 11.97
C ILE A 796 59.77 -34.28 13.05
N ARG A 797 58.53 -34.78 12.93
CA ARG A 797 58.05 -35.84 13.77
C ARG A 797 58.37 -37.19 13.13
N LYS A 798 59.18 -38.00 13.82
CA LYS A 798 59.50 -39.34 13.40
C LYS A 798 58.35 -40.32 13.67
#